data_323e72ee8c7bc83c9b74325027895e4d
#
_entry.id   323e72ee8c7bc83c9b74325027895e4d
#
_cell.length_a   1.000
_cell.length_b   1.000
_cell.length_c   1.000
_cell.angle_alpha   90.00
_cell.angle_beta   90.00
_cell.angle_gamma   90.00
#
_symmetry.space_group_name_H-M   'P 1'
#
loop_
_entity.id
_entity.type
_entity.pdbx_description
1 polymer ?
#
loop_
_entity_poly.entity_id
_entity_poly.type
_entity_poly.pdbx_seq_one_letter_code
_entity_poly.pdbx_strand_id
1 'polypeptide(L)'
;MTSAERGASQSSYRIVVAEDKSMKSVVWDSGVVASDESVGILYGSTGTAQKLAPETDYFWQVEVVDNNARTLKAASTFSTGLMNPTQAAWSGAQWIGSEEFALDAASALLFNITTKMQITEGTAASLVFGANDFRLSDKFQNVGNVEGENYIRLELDIEGVGTAEGAKINIYRVGYASTDTADKPFMVISQKDYPATNLNRLITKANARDQHTISVSANASDLSVAIDGEAVALGMRGTRAQTSFVLSPLGRSGNNFNTFPNLNSVGFAAAKGSKAVFEDYAIMNVGQGEKVALMDATTGAGYDIFKGIDGVSVAGNKITVEGGAFGYADPSHYASLSMLRTEFAAAKKIAKAKLYITSMGVYEFYINGKRVGEDWFNPGMSQYRETLTYHAYDVTSMLGKGNNTLGAIVGPGFYTGYMTFTPANYNFWGDHEALMAKMVVTYADGSTETIVTDPATWKLSTDGPIEYASMFQGQRYNAQKEAAIAGWNEVGYDAAAWRKPDVISPREWINFSIVARRDRPIREVERRTAERVLKTHSERGTTYTYDMGVAMVGVPSVTIPAGALKEGDVVMLRFGEEIYPGNEDSPNVATPEGVTYESLYGQNGTYRAGVAGRVLHDTYRAAMATDFYTASKADEGRDVTIEPHFTYRGYRYMQITTPSHVEPLPLKNVQSIVLSSEPVTGEYVGQTTDGAGAMINQLFKNIQRSQLGNFFSIPTDCPQRNERMGWTGDAQAYSRTASYNADVQSFFRQWMVALRNDQGEGGRDGAPAGGIGSTVPTYSRTRDASFADGTTWAAAVCMVPWQVYQQYGDTGIIAENFEAMKMWLDGMHYYKIPGFEALSSRTSGLADWLSVDSRTTSDICNNAIYLAMVYRTSIMADAIGEKEYAATLRERYEAGKRAFNEAYIDPATGMTRSISIQTGEIGGLMDSQSSYATPLAFDIYSDEMRIQSGANAGMTYKAFAAKRLAELAAAPSRSGNEGEVKVMGRRGFDQMSTPAQSNPTASSPAYTITTGFS
;
A
#
# COMPACT_ATOMS: atom_id res chain seq x y z
N MET A 1 19.64 29.95 -14.05
CA MET A 1 20.56 31.07 -13.67
C MET A 1 19.95 31.76 -12.46
N THR A 2 20.72 31.96 -11.39
CA THR A 2 20.29 32.75 -10.21
C THR A 2 21.09 34.05 -10.20
N SER A 3 20.42 35.17 -10.02
CA SER A 3 21.04 36.49 -9.89
C SER A 3 20.40 37.25 -8.73
N ALA A 4 21.22 37.94 -7.93
CA ALA A 4 20.75 38.87 -6.92
C ALA A 4 20.28 40.21 -7.52
N GLU A 5 20.53 40.46 -8.79
CA GLU A 5 20.12 41.66 -9.48
C GLU A 5 18.69 41.57 -9.98
N ARG A 6 17.89 42.56 -9.63
CA ARG A 6 16.51 42.66 -10.08
C ARG A 6 16.46 42.97 -11.57
N GLY A 7 15.71 42.17 -12.35
CA GLY A 7 15.60 42.35 -13.80
C GLY A 7 16.74 41.69 -14.61
N ALA A 8 17.60 40.90 -13.98
CA ALA A 8 18.52 40.05 -14.72
C ALA A 8 17.78 38.92 -15.44
N SER A 9 18.01 38.75 -16.71
CA SER A 9 17.43 37.72 -17.56
C SER A 9 18.50 37.10 -18.47
N GLN A 10 18.29 35.86 -18.87
CA GLN A 10 19.14 35.20 -19.86
C GLN A 10 18.82 35.75 -21.25
N SER A 11 19.86 36.03 -22.05
CA SER A 11 19.75 36.48 -23.45
C SER A 11 20.13 35.38 -24.44
N SER A 12 21.02 34.47 -24.04
CA SER A 12 21.41 33.34 -24.89
C SER A 12 22.03 32.21 -24.05
N TYR A 13 22.08 31.03 -24.63
CA TYR A 13 22.84 29.89 -24.07
C TYR A 13 23.63 29.16 -25.16
N ARG A 14 24.65 28.38 -24.76
CA ARG A 14 25.30 27.32 -25.54
C ARG A 14 25.54 26.11 -24.65
N ILE A 15 25.11 24.94 -25.10
CA ILE A 15 25.32 23.67 -24.44
C ILE A 15 26.25 22.81 -25.28
N VAL A 16 27.29 22.24 -24.66
CA VAL A 16 28.20 21.28 -25.28
C VAL A 16 28.17 20.01 -24.50
N VAL A 17 28.00 18.87 -25.17
CA VAL A 17 28.05 17.52 -24.59
C VAL A 17 29.17 16.75 -25.25
N ALA A 18 30.00 16.07 -24.45
CA ALA A 18 31.15 15.30 -24.90
C ALA A 18 31.30 13.96 -24.13
N GLU A 19 31.99 12.97 -24.69
CA GLU A 19 32.36 11.74 -24.04
C GLU A 19 33.56 11.87 -23.08
N ASP A 20 34.23 13.00 -23.07
CA ASP A 20 35.37 13.27 -22.24
C ASP A 20 35.28 14.61 -21.53
N LYS A 21 35.85 14.68 -20.30
CA LYS A 21 35.83 15.89 -19.46
C LYS A 21 36.52 17.11 -20.09
N SER A 22 37.45 16.89 -21.05
CA SER A 22 38.16 17.97 -21.72
C SER A 22 37.39 18.53 -22.91
N MET A 23 36.16 18.05 -23.17
CA MET A 23 35.28 18.47 -24.25
C MET A 23 35.90 18.35 -25.67
N LYS A 24 36.73 17.32 -25.89
CA LYS A 24 37.34 17.03 -27.20
C LYS A 24 36.50 16.14 -28.07
N SER A 25 35.86 15.14 -27.47
CA SER A 25 34.97 14.18 -28.15
C SER A 25 33.54 14.66 -28.07
N VAL A 26 33.25 15.79 -28.75
CA VAL A 26 31.93 16.43 -28.74
C VAL A 26 30.91 15.59 -29.47
N VAL A 27 29.80 15.25 -28.80
CA VAL A 27 28.66 14.54 -29.38
C VAL A 27 27.48 15.48 -29.69
N TRP A 28 27.42 16.64 -29.05
CA TRP A 28 26.47 17.70 -29.36
C TRP A 28 26.99 19.06 -28.96
N ASP A 29 26.78 20.04 -29.86
CA ASP A 29 26.97 21.44 -29.58
C ASP A 29 25.75 22.21 -30.10
N SER A 30 24.99 22.82 -29.19
CA SER A 30 23.80 23.60 -29.56
C SER A 30 24.10 24.81 -30.42
N GLY A 31 25.38 25.23 -30.54
CA GLY A 31 25.70 26.58 -30.94
C GLY A 31 25.18 27.63 -29.95
N VAL A 32 25.35 28.91 -30.28
CA VAL A 32 24.74 29.98 -29.48
C VAL A 32 23.28 30.12 -29.87
N VAL A 33 22.39 29.92 -28.94
CA VAL A 33 20.92 30.03 -29.09
C VAL A 33 20.45 31.28 -28.37
N ALA A 34 19.87 32.23 -29.12
CA ALA A 34 19.26 33.43 -28.55
C ALA A 34 17.89 33.07 -27.94
N SER A 35 17.88 32.82 -26.61
CA SER A 35 16.69 32.40 -25.87
C SER A 35 16.88 32.70 -24.39
N ASP A 36 15.80 33.01 -23.71
CA ASP A 36 15.70 33.14 -22.27
C ASP A 36 15.28 31.81 -21.58
N GLU A 37 15.03 30.74 -22.35
CA GLU A 37 14.76 29.42 -21.82
C GLU A 37 15.94 28.89 -20.99
N SER A 38 15.67 28.49 -19.74
CA SER A 38 16.68 27.97 -18.82
C SER A 38 16.37 26.56 -18.35
N VAL A 39 15.26 25.95 -18.78
CA VAL A 39 14.79 24.60 -18.47
C VAL A 39 14.21 23.94 -19.72
N GLY A 40 14.11 22.61 -19.72
CA GLY A 40 13.43 21.86 -20.78
C GLY A 40 14.19 21.77 -22.13
N ILE A 41 15.43 22.18 -22.19
CA ILE A 41 16.23 22.13 -23.43
C ILE A 41 16.63 20.67 -23.69
N LEU A 42 16.11 20.12 -24.79
CA LEU A 42 16.35 18.72 -25.13
C LEU A 42 17.70 18.52 -25.83
N TYR A 43 18.39 17.46 -25.55
CA TYR A 43 19.56 17.00 -26.26
C TYR A 43 19.25 16.90 -27.76
N GLY A 44 20.02 17.56 -28.60
CA GLY A 44 19.83 17.55 -30.06
C GLY A 44 18.71 18.46 -30.58
N SER A 45 18.09 19.30 -29.75
CA SER A 45 17.04 20.24 -30.18
C SER A 45 17.52 21.29 -31.15
N THR A 46 18.84 21.60 -31.17
CA THR A 46 19.50 22.51 -32.10
C THR A 46 20.83 21.92 -32.53
N GLY A 47 21.34 22.34 -33.67
CA GLY A 47 22.61 21.83 -34.22
C GLY A 47 22.53 20.36 -34.63
N THR A 48 23.69 19.72 -34.74
CA THR A 48 23.79 18.28 -35.06
C THR A 48 24.21 17.48 -33.82
N ALA A 49 23.38 16.55 -33.40
CA ALA A 49 23.67 15.67 -32.29
C ALA A 49 23.96 14.25 -32.77
N GLN A 50 24.94 13.60 -32.18
CA GLN A 50 25.18 12.15 -32.38
C GLN A 50 24.23 11.37 -31.49
N LYS A 51 23.85 10.16 -31.91
CA LYS A 51 23.08 9.25 -31.04
C LYS A 51 23.93 8.87 -29.84
N LEU A 52 23.37 9.05 -28.64
CA LEU A 52 24.03 8.61 -27.41
C LEU A 52 24.16 7.09 -27.38
N ALA A 53 25.32 6.61 -26.93
CA ALA A 53 25.59 5.17 -26.74
C ALA A 53 25.06 4.69 -25.40
N PRO A 54 24.63 3.42 -25.25
CA PRO A 54 24.25 2.85 -23.96
C PRO A 54 25.47 2.74 -23.03
N GLU A 55 25.22 2.66 -21.71
CA GLU A 55 26.23 2.42 -20.66
C GLU A 55 27.40 3.41 -20.65
N THR A 56 27.22 4.63 -21.20
CA THR A 56 28.27 5.63 -21.46
C THR A 56 28.13 6.82 -20.53
N ASP A 57 29.27 7.35 -20.06
CA ASP A 57 29.30 8.61 -19.31
C ASP A 57 29.52 9.77 -20.26
N TYR A 58 28.76 10.83 -20.04
CA TYR A 58 28.85 12.07 -20.78
C TYR A 58 29.15 13.24 -19.84
N PHE A 59 29.89 14.20 -20.36
CA PHE A 59 30.22 15.47 -19.71
C PHE A 59 29.50 16.58 -20.47
N TRP A 60 28.90 17.50 -19.77
CA TRP A 60 28.27 18.63 -20.44
C TRP A 60 28.65 19.94 -19.77
N GLN A 61 28.67 21.01 -20.58
CA GLN A 61 28.92 22.35 -20.16
C GLN A 61 27.89 23.26 -20.76
N VAL A 62 27.38 24.21 -19.95
CA VAL A 62 26.53 25.29 -20.41
C VAL A 62 27.23 26.63 -20.23
N GLU A 63 27.14 27.48 -21.23
CA GLU A 63 27.51 28.88 -21.18
C GLU A 63 26.24 29.70 -21.37
N VAL A 64 25.94 30.60 -20.43
CA VAL A 64 24.78 31.49 -20.45
C VAL A 64 25.26 32.95 -20.50
N VAL A 65 24.67 33.74 -21.38
CA VAL A 65 24.89 35.19 -21.43
C VAL A 65 23.63 35.88 -20.91
N ASP A 66 23.79 36.84 -19.99
CA ASP A 66 22.67 37.61 -19.48
C ASP A 66 22.41 38.91 -20.31
N ASN A 67 21.34 39.64 -19.98
CA ASN A 67 20.97 40.90 -20.60
C ASN A 67 21.98 42.06 -20.35
N ASN A 68 22.94 41.84 -19.46
CA ASN A 68 24.08 42.75 -19.20
C ASN A 68 25.37 42.27 -19.87
N ALA A 69 25.28 41.31 -20.81
CA ALA A 69 26.41 40.70 -21.52
C ALA A 69 27.41 39.95 -20.60
N ARG A 70 27.03 39.56 -19.41
CA ARG A 70 27.87 38.74 -18.52
C ARG A 70 27.74 37.27 -18.90
N THR A 71 28.87 36.59 -18.98
CA THR A 71 28.94 35.17 -19.29
C THR A 71 29.09 34.35 -18.01
N LEU A 72 28.21 33.39 -17.83
CA LEU A 72 28.25 32.41 -16.75
C LEU A 72 28.45 31.01 -17.34
N LYS A 73 29.22 30.16 -16.66
CA LYS A 73 29.47 28.78 -17.10
C LYS A 73 29.19 27.79 -15.95
N ALA A 74 28.62 26.68 -16.32
CA ALA A 74 28.48 25.54 -15.43
C ALA A 74 28.77 24.24 -16.20
N ALA A 75 29.20 23.20 -15.47
CA ALA A 75 29.43 21.89 -16.05
C ALA A 75 28.95 20.80 -15.11
N SER A 76 28.51 19.68 -15.68
CA SER A 76 28.07 18.51 -14.93
C SER A 76 28.25 17.25 -15.77
N THR A 77 27.79 16.13 -15.28
CA THR A 77 27.86 14.83 -15.96
C THR A 77 26.50 14.14 -15.94
N PHE A 78 26.30 13.25 -16.89
CA PHE A 78 25.21 12.27 -16.85
C PHE A 78 25.69 10.95 -17.45
N SER A 79 24.97 9.88 -17.19
CA SER A 79 25.25 8.57 -17.80
C SER A 79 23.99 8.05 -18.46
N THR A 80 24.18 7.38 -19.58
CA THR A 80 23.12 6.57 -20.17
C THR A 80 23.00 5.24 -19.44
N GLY A 81 21.77 4.74 -19.34
CA GLY A 81 21.51 3.37 -18.88
C GLY A 81 21.71 2.34 -20.00
N LEU A 82 21.03 1.20 -19.86
CA LEU A 82 21.10 0.12 -20.86
C LEU A 82 20.47 0.50 -22.21
N MET A 83 19.59 1.50 -22.25
CA MET A 83 18.93 2.05 -23.46
C MET A 83 18.22 1.00 -24.33
N ASN A 84 17.99 -0.18 -23.78
CA ASN A 84 17.24 -1.26 -24.39
C ASN A 84 16.36 -1.90 -23.29
N PRO A 85 15.03 -1.87 -23.45
CA PRO A 85 14.09 -2.31 -22.40
C PRO A 85 13.94 -3.83 -22.31
N THR A 86 14.66 -4.60 -23.14
CA THR A 86 14.55 -6.05 -23.18
C THR A 86 15.65 -6.73 -22.35
N GLN A 87 15.43 -7.97 -21.98
CA GLN A 87 16.40 -8.78 -21.27
C GLN A 87 17.73 -8.97 -22.06
N ALA A 88 17.71 -8.79 -23.38
CA ALA A 88 18.92 -8.87 -24.21
C ALA A 88 20.01 -7.85 -23.78
N ALA A 89 19.64 -6.70 -23.21
CA ALA A 89 20.58 -5.70 -22.68
C ALA A 89 21.39 -6.18 -21.46
N TRP A 90 20.95 -7.24 -20.82
CA TRP A 90 21.51 -7.75 -19.56
C TRP A 90 22.62 -8.78 -19.74
N SER A 91 23.13 -8.95 -20.97
CA SER A 91 24.30 -9.81 -21.29
C SER A 91 24.14 -11.26 -20.83
N GLY A 92 22.92 -11.81 -20.87
CA GLY A 92 22.62 -13.18 -20.45
C GLY A 92 22.31 -13.37 -18.98
N ALA A 93 22.18 -12.29 -18.19
CA ALA A 93 21.70 -12.35 -16.81
C ALA A 93 20.37 -13.08 -16.72
N GLN A 94 20.21 -13.92 -15.71
CA GLN A 94 18.99 -14.64 -15.40
C GLN A 94 18.36 -14.13 -14.12
N TRP A 95 17.04 -14.30 -13.98
CA TRP A 95 16.32 -14.07 -12.75
C TRP A 95 16.61 -15.19 -11.77
N ILE A 96 17.31 -14.91 -10.69
CA ILE A 96 17.70 -15.91 -9.69
C ILE A 96 17.06 -15.62 -8.35
N GLY A 97 16.57 -16.66 -7.69
CA GLY A 97 15.88 -16.55 -6.40
C GLY A 97 15.70 -17.92 -5.74
N SER A 98 14.65 -18.06 -4.94
CA SER A 98 14.24 -19.31 -4.31
C SER A 98 12.80 -19.65 -4.65
N GLU A 99 12.50 -20.92 -4.91
CA GLU A 99 11.13 -21.46 -4.99
C GLU A 99 10.57 -21.88 -3.62
N GLU A 100 11.31 -21.70 -2.54
CA GLU A 100 10.86 -22.03 -1.18
C GLU A 100 9.96 -20.94 -0.60
N PHE A 101 8.93 -21.35 0.13
CA PHE A 101 8.00 -20.45 0.82
C PHE A 101 8.25 -20.43 2.32
N ALA A 102 8.07 -19.24 2.92
CA ALA A 102 7.88 -19.09 4.35
C ALA A 102 6.38 -19.00 4.68
N LEU A 103 5.97 -19.61 5.78
CA LEU A 103 4.66 -19.44 6.40
C LEU A 103 4.84 -18.83 7.78
N ASP A 104 4.35 -17.62 7.98
CA ASP A 104 4.07 -17.07 9.31
C ASP A 104 2.56 -17.20 9.58
N ALA A 105 2.16 -18.20 10.32
CA ALA A 105 0.75 -18.50 10.57
C ALA A 105 0.02 -17.37 11.32
N ALA A 106 0.72 -16.60 12.15
CA ALA A 106 0.14 -15.46 12.85
C ALA A 106 -0.26 -14.32 11.89
N SER A 107 0.38 -14.20 10.72
CA SER A 107 0.06 -13.21 9.69
C SER A 107 -0.84 -13.73 8.57
N ALA A 108 -1.11 -15.02 8.51
CA ALA A 108 -1.88 -15.65 7.44
C ALA A 108 -3.39 -15.41 7.62
N LEU A 109 -3.95 -14.53 6.77
CA LEU A 109 -5.37 -14.12 6.81
C LEU A 109 -6.21 -14.70 5.67
N LEU A 110 -5.57 -15.37 4.72
CA LEU A 110 -6.17 -16.07 3.60
C LEU A 110 -5.75 -17.54 3.65
N PHE A 111 -6.64 -18.42 4.04
CA PHE A 111 -6.31 -19.85 4.12
C PHE A 111 -7.51 -20.73 3.85
N ASN A 112 -7.23 -21.96 3.44
CA ASN A 112 -8.17 -23.06 3.41
C ASN A 112 -7.55 -24.24 4.12
N ILE A 113 -8.20 -24.71 5.19
CA ILE A 113 -7.82 -25.95 5.87
C ILE A 113 -8.70 -27.05 5.30
N THR A 114 -8.11 -28.11 4.80
CA THR A 114 -8.83 -29.30 4.30
C THR A 114 -8.28 -30.56 4.95
N THR A 115 -9.16 -31.42 5.38
CA THR A 115 -8.82 -32.75 5.90
C THR A 115 -9.96 -33.72 5.71
N LYS A 116 -9.66 -35.00 5.60
CA LYS A 116 -10.63 -36.06 5.71
C LYS A 116 -10.85 -36.37 7.22
N MET A 117 -12.09 -36.30 7.68
CA MET A 117 -12.48 -36.52 9.06
C MET A 117 -13.43 -37.75 9.14
N GLN A 118 -13.18 -38.66 10.07
CA GLN A 118 -14.07 -39.75 10.37
C GLN A 118 -14.30 -39.84 11.88
N ILE A 119 -15.55 -39.80 12.30
CA ILE A 119 -15.94 -40.04 13.71
C ILE A 119 -16.19 -41.55 13.87
N THR A 120 -15.21 -42.28 14.46
CA THR A 120 -15.25 -43.74 14.60
C THR A 120 -16.03 -44.18 15.82
N GLU A 121 -15.96 -43.42 16.93
CA GLU A 121 -16.68 -43.64 18.17
C GLU A 121 -17.23 -42.31 18.71
N GLY A 122 -18.32 -42.35 19.48
CA GLY A 122 -18.98 -41.15 19.99
C GLY A 122 -19.72 -40.34 18.93
N THR A 123 -19.85 -39.03 19.11
CA THR A 123 -20.76 -38.21 18.30
C THR A 123 -20.11 -36.96 17.70
N ALA A 124 -18.93 -36.53 18.15
CA ALA A 124 -18.40 -35.26 17.68
C ALA A 124 -16.87 -35.23 17.57
N ALA A 125 -16.40 -34.55 16.56
CA ALA A 125 -14.98 -34.21 16.32
C ALA A 125 -14.81 -32.82 15.74
N SER A 126 -13.67 -32.21 16.00
CA SER A 126 -13.44 -30.80 15.69
C SER A 126 -12.10 -30.53 15.01
N LEU A 127 -12.10 -29.53 14.13
CA LEU A 127 -10.92 -28.79 13.73
C LEU A 127 -10.72 -27.58 14.66
N VAL A 128 -9.46 -27.27 14.96
CA VAL A 128 -9.05 -26.11 15.76
C VAL A 128 -8.16 -25.23 14.90
N PHE A 129 -8.35 -23.91 14.94
CA PHE A 129 -7.53 -22.91 14.25
C PHE A 129 -7.65 -21.57 14.96
N GLY A 130 -6.85 -20.60 14.56
CA GLY A 130 -6.84 -19.27 15.19
C GLY A 130 -6.39 -19.30 16.65
N ALA A 131 -5.71 -20.36 17.08
CA ALA A 131 -5.30 -20.51 18.48
C ALA A 131 -4.05 -19.70 18.79
N ASN A 132 -3.98 -19.17 20.02
CA ASN A 132 -2.85 -18.35 20.51
C ASN A 132 -2.62 -17.04 19.73
N ASP A 133 -3.69 -16.38 19.29
CA ASP A 133 -3.59 -15.09 18.62
C ASP A 133 -3.14 -13.99 19.60
N PHE A 134 -1.86 -13.62 19.51
CA PHE A 134 -1.25 -12.62 20.39
C PHE A 134 -1.91 -11.23 20.31
N ARG A 135 -2.59 -10.90 19.21
CA ARG A 135 -3.24 -9.58 19.01
C ARG A 135 -4.41 -9.37 19.96
N LEU A 136 -5.01 -10.42 20.43
CA LEU A 136 -6.24 -10.37 21.22
C LEU A 136 -6.02 -9.85 22.62
N SER A 137 -4.81 -10.00 23.17
CA SER A 137 -4.46 -9.41 24.46
C SER A 137 -4.63 -7.89 24.53
N ASP A 138 -4.68 -7.23 23.40
CA ASP A 138 -4.79 -5.76 23.30
C ASP A 138 -6.23 -5.27 23.22
N LYS A 139 -7.19 -6.09 22.81
CA LYS A 139 -8.51 -5.61 22.39
C LYS A 139 -9.67 -6.11 23.22
N PHE A 140 -9.62 -7.33 23.71
CA PHE A 140 -10.79 -8.01 24.23
C PHE A 140 -10.65 -8.38 25.70
N GLN A 141 -11.75 -8.29 26.45
CA GLN A 141 -11.83 -8.82 27.79
C GLN A 141 -11.66 -10.34 27.75
N ASN A 142 -11.04 -10.91 28.77
CA ASN A 142 -10.78 -12.34 28.96
C ASN A 142 -9.79 -12.99 27.97
N VAL A 143 -9.09 -12.23 27.17
CA VAL A 143 -8.03 -12.76 26.31
C VAL A 143 -6.68 -12.43 26.91
N GLY A 144 -6.05 -13.40 27.53
CA GLY A 144 -4.62 -13.43 27.80
C GLY A 144 -3.86 -13.93 26.56
N ASN A 145 -2.56 -13.77 26.55
CA ASN A 145 -1.69 -14.52 25.64
C ASN A 145 -1.23 -15.83 26.25
N VAL A 146 -2.05 -16.42 27.11
CA VAL A 146 -1.75 -17.71 27.71
C VAL A 146 -2.14 -18.76 26.70
N GLU A 147 -1.25 -19.72 26.49
CA GLU A 147 -1.45 -20.83 25.58
C GLU A 147 -2.72 -21.61 25.98
N GLY A 148 -3.57 -21.83 24.95
CA GLY A 148 -4.84 -22.55 25.16
C GLY A 148 -6.04 -21.71 25.61
N GLU A 149 -5.87 -20.41 25.87
CA GLU A 149 -6.98 -19.58 26.35
C GLU A 149 -7.81 -18.97 25.20
N ASN A 150 -7.27 -18.89 23.97
CA ASN A 150 -8.00 -18.39 22.82
C ASN A 150 -7.85 -19.32 21.60
N TYR A 151 -8.97 -19.66 20.98
CA TYR A 151 -9.02 -20.48 19.77
C TYR A 151 -10.41 -20.44 19.14
N ILE A 152 -10.49 -20.86 17.87
CA ILE A 152 -11.70 -21.24 17.17
C ILE A 152 -11.75 -22.77 17.08
N ARG A 153 -12.90 -23.36 17.45
CA ARG A 153 -13.15 -24.80 17.31
C ARG A 153 -14.40 -25.01 16.47
N LEU A 154 -14.25 -25.67 15.34
CA LEU A 154 -15.33 -26.06 14.44
C LEU A 154 -15.61 -27.55 14.65
N GLU A 155 -16.75 -27.88 15.23
CA GLU A 155 -17.14 -29.23 15.61
C GLU A 155 -18.26 -29.76 14.73
N LEU A 156 -18.06 -30.87 14.07
CA LEU A 156 -19.11 -31.66 13.45
C LEU A 156 -19.72 -32.59 14.52
N ASP A 157 -21.00 -32.39 14.81
CA ASP A 157 -21.79 -33.20 15.77
C ASP A 157 -22.86 -34.02 15.02
N ILE A 158 -22.77 -35.32 15.12
CA ILE A 158 -23.66 -36.29 14.49
C ILE A 158 -24.67 -36.92 15.43
N GLU A 159 -24.78 -36.45 16.68
CA GLU A 159 -25.69 -37.04 17.69
C GLU A 159 -27.14 -37.05 17.23
N GLY A 160 -27.59 -35.97 16.63
CA GLY A 160 -28.97 -35.80 16.15
C GLY A 160 -29.27 -36.49 14.82
N VAL A 161 -28.30 -37.10 14.15
CA VAL A 161 -28.48 -37.71 12.84
C VAL A 161 -29.50 -38.85 12.84
N GLY A 162 -30.48 -38.75 11.98
CA GLY A 162 -31.61 -39.67 11.89
C GLY A 162 -32.81 -39.25 12.75
N THR A 163 -32.72 -38.13 13.45
CA THR A 163 -33.82 -37.42 14.13
C THR A 163 -34.20 -36.13 13.40
N ALA A 164 -35.21 -35.44 13.94
CA ALA A 164 -35.58 -34.11 13.40
C ALA A 164 -34.49 -33.04 13.60
N GLU A 165 -33.55 -33.24 14.51
CA GLU A 165 -32.45 -32.30 14.75
C GLU A 165 -31.38 -32.39 13.66
N GLY A 166 -31.07 -33.61 13.17
CA GLY A 166 -30.04 -33.84 12.18
C GLY A 166 -28.61 -33.57 12.68
N ALA A 167 -27.65 -33.47 11.76
CA ALA A 167 -26.29 -33.09 12.07
C ALA A 167 -26.20 -31.59 12.43
N LYS A 168 -25.19 -31.21 13.21
CA LYS A 168 -24.90 -29.84 13.58
C LYS A 168 -23.43 -29.51 13.30
N ILE A 169 -23.14 -28.25 12.97
CA ILE A 169 -21.80 -27.70 13.04
C ILE A 169 -21.83 -26.67 14.17
N ASN A 170 -21.14 -26.97 15.25
CA ASN A 170 -20.97 -26.08 16.39
C ASN A 170 -19.67 -25.31 16.22
N ILE A 171 -19.73 -23.98 16.28
CA ILE A 171 -18.57 -23.11 16.15
C ILE A 171 -18.36 -22.41 17.47
N TYR A 172 -17.24 -22.72 18.12
CA TYR A 172 -16.83 -22.10 19.37
C TYR A 172 -15.79 -21.04 19.08
N ARG A 173 -15.99 -19.86 19.67
CA ARG A 173 -15.05 -18.75 19.65
C ARG A 173 -14.62 -18.51 21.10
N VAL A 174 -13.53 -19.15 21.51
CA VAL A 174 -13.10 -19.16 22.91
C VAL A 174 -12.11 -18.03 23.19
N GLY A 175 -12.28 -17.35 24.31
CA GLY A 175 -11.33 -16.36 24.82
C GLY A 175 -11.45 -14.93 24.24
N TYR A 176 -12.55 -14.60 23.59
CA TYR A 176 -12.72 -13.28 22.96
C TYR A 176 -13.62 -12.33 23.74
N ALA A 177 -14.77 -12.81 24.15
CA ALA A 177 -15.66 -12.09 25.06
C ALA A 177 -15.92 -12.93 26.30
N SER A 178 -16.43 -12.30 27.36
CA SER A 178 -16.76 -12.99 28.60
C SER A 178 -17.78 -14.13 28.42
N THR A 179 -18.54 -14.09 27.33
CA THR A 179 -19.54 -15.09 26.95
C THR A 179 -19.00 -16.18 26.01
N ASP A 180 -17.77 -16.06 25.56
CA ASP A 180 -17.13 -16.96 24.59
C ASP A 180 -16.34 -18.03 25.35
N THR A 181 -17.03 -19.13 25.69
CA THR A 181 -16.51 -20.20 26.52
C THR A 181 -16.40 -21.53 25.76
N ALA A 182 -15.62 -22.46 26.29
CA ALA A 182 -15.37 -23.76 25.65
C ALA A 182 -16.59 -24.71 25.65
N ASP A 183 -17.57 -24.47 26.51
CA ASP A 183 -18.76 -25.27 26.68
C ASP A 183 -19.99 -24.76 25.91
N LYS A 184 -19.92 -23.51 25.37
CA LYS A 184 -21.03 -22.90 24.65
C LYS A 184 -20.62 -22.46 23.26
N PRO A 185 -21.23 -23.01 22.18
CA PRO A 185 -20.94 -22.54 20.83
C PRO A 185 -21.38 -21.09 20.64
N PHE A 186 -20.54 -20.33 19.98
CA PHE A 186 -20.87 -18.98 19.51
C PHE A 186 -21.95 -19.02 18.44
N MET A 187 -21.89 -20.04 17.58
CA MET A 187 -22.80 -20.25 16.45
C MET A 187 -23.08 -21.74 16.27
N VAL A 188 -24.34 -22.08 15.96
CA VAL A 188 -24.74 -23.43 15.62
C VAL A 188 -25.38 -23.43 14.24
N ILE A 189 -24.81 -24.18 13.30
CA ILE A 189 -25.42 -24.42 11.99
C ILE A 189 -26.21 -25.74 12.10
N SER A 190 -27.51 -25.63 12.11
CA SER A 190 -28.44 -26.75 12.20
C SER A 190 -29.69 -26.46 11.36
N GLN A 191 -30.49 -27.51 11.09
CA GLN A 191 -31.79 -27.33 10.41
C GLN A 191 -32.75 -26.43 11.21
N LYS A 192 -32.60 -26.39 12.54
CA LYS A 192 -33.41 -25.55 13.42
C LYS A 192 -33.05 -24.08 13.29
N ASP A 193 -31.75 -23.78 13.31
CA ASP A 193 -31.25 -22.40 13.34
C ASP A 193 -31.15 -21.78 11.92
N TYR A 194 -30.92 -22.64 10.93
CA TYR A 194 -30.80 -22.30 9.50
C TYR A 194 -31.69 -23.25 8.67
N PRO A 195 -33.00 -23.00 8.55
CA PRO A 195 -33.95 -23.92 7.87
C PRO A 195 -33.63 -24.23 6.42
N ALA A 196 -32.87 -23.37 5.75
CA ALA A 196 -32.42 -23.60 4.37
C ALA A 196 -31.05 -24.29 4.25
N THR A 197 -30.49 -24.77 5.36
CA THR A 197 -29.20 -25.49 5.32
C THR A 197 -29.33 -26.82 4.55
N ASN A 198 -28.26 -27.16 3.83
CA ASN A 198 -28.13 -28.45 3.16
C ASN A 198 -27.45 -29.51 4.06
N LEU A 199 -27.14 -29.20 5.30
CA LEU A 199 -26.34 -30.05 6.18
C LEU A 199 -26.94 -31.45 6.35
N ASN A 200 -28.26 -31.58 6.56
CA ASN A 200 -28.94 -32.86 6.70
C ASN A 200 -28.96 -33.71 5.42
N ARG A 201 -28.68 -33.12 4.25
CA ARG A 201 -28.47 -33.84 2.99
C ARG A 201 -27.02 -34.31 2.87
N LEU A 202 -26.08 -33.54 3.36
CA LEU A 202 -24.64 -33.85 3.31
C LEU A 202 -24.31 -34.95 4.33
N ILE A 203 -24.81 -34.83 5.55
CA ILE A 203 -24.60 -35.80 6.64
C ILE A 203 -25.93 -36.46 6.97
N THR A 204 -26.03 -37.74 6.65
CA THR A 204 -27.22 -38.56 6.77
C THR A 204 -26.95 -39.77 7.71
N LYS A 205 -27.98 -40.48 8.12
CA LYS A 205 -27.84 -41.71 8.90
C LYS A 205 -27.00 -42.78 8.17
N ALA A 206 -27.00 -42.77 6.84
CA ALA A 206 -26.27 -43.75 6.03
C ALA A 206 -24.75 -43.50 6.01
N ASN A 207 -24.35 -42.20 6.05
CA ASN A 207 -22.94 -41.83 5.86
C ASN A 207 -22.28 -41.10 7.06
N ALA A 208 -23.02 -40.83 8.13
CA ALA A 208 -22.49 -40.04 9.26
C ALA A 208 -21.23 -40.66 9.93
N ARG A 209 -20.95 -41.93 9.69
CA ARG A 209 -19.75 -42.64 10.19
C ARG A 209 -18.69 -42.87 9.12
N ASP A 210 -18.98 -42.44 7.89
CA ASP A 210 -18.02 -42.49 6.79
C ASP A 210 -16.98 -41.38 6.95
N GLN A 211 -15.95 -41.47 6.18
CA GLN A 211 -14.94 -40.42 6.08
C GLN A 211 -15.46 -39.26 5.20
N HIS A 212 -15.51 -38.07 5.74
CA HIS A 212 -15.91 -36.83 5.04
C HIS A 212 -14.75 -35.89 4.87
N THR A 213 -14.65 -35.27 3.72
CA THR A 213 -13.71 -34.16 3.49
C THR A 213 -14.32 -32.88 4.06
N ILE A 214 -13.70 -32.36 5.11
CA ILE A 214 -14.07 -31.09 5.73
C ILE A 214 -13.12 -30.00 5.25
N SER A 215 -13.66 -28.90 4.74
CA SER A 215 -12.88 -27.73 4.34
C SER A 215 -13.38 -26.50 5.08
N VAL A 216 -12.44 -25.72 5.62
CA VAL A 216 -12.70 -24.41 6.24
C VAL A 216 -11.92 -23.36 5.48
N SER A 217 -12.61 -22.42 4.86
CA SER A 217 -11.98 -21.33 4.12
C SER A 217 -12.13 -20.02 4.85
N ALA A 218 -11.05 -19.30 5.04
CA ALA A 218 -11.00 -17.93 5.51
C ALA A 218 -10.54 -17.00 4.41
N ASN A 219 -11.38 -16.01 4.10
CA ASN A 219 -11.05 -14.89 3.23
C ASN A 219 -11.14 -13.61 4.07
N ALA A 220 -10.07 -13.33 4.77
CA ALA A 220 -10.00 -12.30 5.79
C ALA A 220 -11.08 -12.51 6.88
N SER A 221 -12.14 -11.71 6.93
CA SER A 221 -13.20 -11.85 7.96
C SER A 221 -14.32 -12.82 7.58
N ASP A 222 -14.39 -13.25 6.31
CA ASP A 222 -15.43 -14.17 5.84
C ASP A 222 -14.96 -15.63 5.90
N LEU A 223 -15.67 -16.44 6.68
CA LEU A 223 -15.42 -17.87 6.77
C LEU A 223 -16.53 -18.64 6.06
N SER A 224 -16.16 -19.80 5.52
CA SER A 224 -17.11 -20.77 4.98
C SER A 224 -16.66 -22.18 5.29
N VAL A 225 -17.61 -23.11 5.35
CA VAL A 225 -17.37 -24.53 5.57
C VAL A 225 -17.90 -25.31 4.38
N ALA A 226 -17.17 -26.33 3.95
CA ALA A 226 -17.65 -27.29 2.95
C ALA A 226 -17.46 -28.72 3.47
N ILE A 227 -18.38 -29.61 3.07
CA ILE A 227 -18.33 -31.04 3.33
C ILE A 227 -18.39 -31.74 1.98
N ASP A 228 -17.41 -32.63 1.73
CA ASP A 228 -17.28 -33.40 0.49
C ASP A 228 -17.31 -32.52 -0.78
N GLY A 229 -16.67 -31.32 -0.66
CA GLY A 229 -16.57 -30.35 -1.75
C GLY A 229 -17.79 -29.45 -1.93
N GLU A 230 -18.87 -29.66 -1.17
CA GLU A 230 -20.07 -28.81 -1.25
C GLU A 230 -20.15 -27.86 -0.06
N ALA A 231 -20.36 -26.56 -0.34
CA ALA A 231 -20.46 -25.54 0.69
C ALA A 231 -21.72 -25.71 1.54
N VAL A 232 -21.58 -25.56 2.85
CA VAL A 232 -22.70 -25.58 3.80
C VAL A 232 -23.48 -24.30 3.70
N ALA A 233 -24.77 -24.40 3.35
CA ALA A 233 -25.66 -23.27 3.21
C ALA A 233 -26.20 -22.82 4.58
N LEU A 234 -26.24 -21.50 4.77
CA LEU A 234 -26.83 -20.83 5.93
C LEU A 234 -28.21 -20.24 5.60
N GLY A 235 -28.49 -19.99 4.35
CA GLY A 235 -29.73 -19.36 3.88
C GLY A 235 -29.69 -19.09 2.40
N MET A 236 -30.72 -18.38 1.92
CA MET A 236 -30.83 -17.97 0.53
C MET A 236 -30.94 -16.44 0.45
N ARG A 237 -30.19 -15.84 -0.47
CA ARG A 237 -30.36 -14.43 -0.87
C ARG A 237 -30.81 -14.39 -2.32
N GLY A 238 -32.12 -14.26 -2.53
CA GLY A 238 -32.71 -14.48 -3.83
C GLY A 238 -32.52 -15.94 -4.26
N THR A 239 -31.89 -16.18 -5.39
CA THR A 239 -31.59 -17.53 -5.93
C THR A 239 -30.21 -18.06 -5.48
N ARG A 240 -29.40 -17.28 -4.79
CA ARG A 240 -28.01 -17.65 -4.39
C ARG A 240 -27.98 -18.13 -2.93
N ALA A 241 -27.36 -19.28 -2.69
CA ALA A 241 -27.07 -19.76 -1.35
C ALA A 241 -26.10 -18.82 -0.62
N GLN A 242 -26.39 -18.50 0.63
CA GLN A 242 -25.51 -17.79 1.53
C GLN A 242 -24.70 -18.84 2.30
N THR A 243 -23.38 -18.84 2.16
CA THR A 243 -22.50 -19.88 2.68
C THR A 243 -21.39 -19.34 3.61
N SER A 244 -21.28 -17.99 3.74
CA SER A 244 -20.26 -17.38 4.57
C SER A 244 -20.82 -16.72 5.84
N PHE A 245 -20.02 -16.71 6.88
CA PHE A 245 -20.31 -16.10 8.18
C PHE A 245 -19.07 -15.37 8.72
N VAL A 246 -19.27 -14.54 9.74
CA VAL A 246 -18.23 -13.70 10.35
C VAL A 246 -18.10 -14.01 11.82
N LEU A 247 -16.87 -14.25 12.28
CA LEU A 247 -16.56 -14.49 13.69
C LEU A 247 -15.93 -13.29 14.38
N SER A 248 -15.59 -12.22 13.64
CA SER A 248 -14.99 -11.03 14.24
C SER A 248 -15.90 -10.43 15.31
N PRO A 249 -15.40 -10.21 16.55
CA PRO A 249 -16.16 -9.54 17.60
C PRO A 249 -16.58 -8.10 17.23
N LEU A 250 -15.89 -7.48 16.27
CA LEU A 250 -16.20 -6.16 15.76
C LEU A 250 -17.24 -6.21 14.62
N GLY A 251 -17.72 -7.40 14.27
CA GLY A 251 -18.66 -7.62 13.17
C GLY A 251 -18.01 -7.54 11.80
N ARG A 252 -18.84 -7.56 10.77
CA ARG A 252 -18.40 -7.34 9.38
C ARG A 252 -18.20 -5.86 9.17
N SER A 253 -17.00 -5.36 9.32
CA SER A 253 -16.62 -4.07 8.77
C SER A 253 -16.30 -4.27 7.29
N GLY A 254 -16.92 -3.46 6.42
CA GLY A 254 -16.85 -3.65 4.99
C GLY A 254 -15.45 -3.92 4.45
N ASN A 255 -15.37 -4.79 3.47
CA ASN A 255 -14.19 -5.07 2.66
C ASN A 255 -12.90 -5.40 3.44
N ASN A 256 -12.96 -6.28 4.45
CA ASN A 256 -11.76 -6.87 5.06
C ASN A 256 -10.94 -5.92 5.94
N PHE A 257 -11.55 -4.90 6.48
CA PHE A 257 -10.85 -3.99 7.37
C PHE A 257 -10.43 -4.60 8.71
N ASN A 258 -11.13 -5.63 9.18
CA ASN A 258 -10.77 -6.36 10.39
C ASN A 258 -10.62 -7.83 10.10
N THR A 259 -9.41 -8.27 9.84
CA THR A 259 -9.12 -9.68 9.60
C THR A 259 -9.17 -10.46 10.88
N PHE A 260 -10.04 -11.46 10.91
CA PHE A 260 -10.19 -12.37 12.02
C PHE A 260 -11.04 -13.61 11.65
N PRO A 261 -10.64 -14.83 12.04
CA PRO A 261 -9.33 -15.18 12.63
C PRO A 261 -8.20 -15.17 11.60
N ASN A 262 -6.93 -15.00 12.05
CA ASN A 262 -5.78 -15.45 11.27
C ASN A 262 -5.60 -16.95 11.53
N LEU A 263 -4.75 -17.61 10.73
CA LEU A 263 -4.50 -19.04 10.83
C LEU A 263 -4.00 -19.42 12.23
N ASN A 264 -2.95 -18.78 12.70
CA ASN A 264 -2.28 -19.03 13.98
C ASN A 264 -2.05 -20.53 14.22
N SER A 265 -2.10 -21.00 15.46
CA SER A 265 -1.96 -22.44 15.73
C SER A 265 -3.21 -23.20 15.29
N VAL A 266 -2.98 -24.40 14.75
CA VAL A 266 -4.00 -25.30 14.20
C VAL A 266 -3.99 -26.64 14.90
N GLY A 267 -5.13 -27.35 14.90
CA GLY A 267 -5.17 -28.65 15.57
C GLY A 267 -6.52 -29.33 15.49
N PHE A 268 -6.73 -30.19 16.48
CA PHE A 268 -7.84 -31.14 16.51
C PHE A 268 -8.43 -31.27 17.91
N ALA A 269 -9.70 -31.67 17.97
CA ALA A 269 -10.31 -32.09 19.22
C ALA A 269 -11.32 -33.24 18.98
N ALA A 270 -11.50 -34.09 19.97
CA ALA A 270 -12.58 -35.07 20.04
C ALA A 270 -13.36 -34.88 21.33
N ALA A 271 -14.68 -34.91 21.27
CA ALA A 271 -15.54 -34.82 22.44
C ALA A 271 -15.28 -35.99 23.40
N LYS A 272 -15.61 -35.83 24.68
CA LYS A 272 -15.45 -36.90 25.68
C LYS A 272 -16.24 -38.13 25.26
N GLY A 273 -15.56 -39.28 25.21
CA GLY A 273 -16.13 -40.54 24.73
C GLY A 273 -16.20 -40.68 23.21
N SER A 274 -15.69 -39.69 22.47
CA SER A 274 -15.54 -39.80 21.02
C SER A 274 -14.11 -40.16 20.62
N LYS A 275 -14.00 -40.80 19.43
CA LYS A 275 -12.75 -41.08 18.74
C LYS A 275 -12.89 -40.67 17.30
N ALA A 276 -11.94 -39.93 16.80
CA ALA A 276 -11.92 -39.45 15.43
C ALA A 276 -10.57 -39.67 14.76
N VAL A 277 -10.62 -39.88 13.45
CA VAL A 277 -9.43 -40.00 12.59
C VAL A 277 -9.45 -38.85 11.57
N PHE A 278 -8.31 -38.20 11.45
CA PHE A 278 -8.09 -37.16 10.43
C PHE A 278 -6.97 -37.61 9.47
N GLU A 279 -7.20 -37.45 8.20
CA GLU A 279 -6.26 -37.84 7.16
C GLU A 279 -6.13 -36.72 6.10
N ASP A 280 -5.02 -36.69 5.38
CA ASP A 280 -4.77 -35.79 4.26
C ASP A 280 -4.98 -34.31 4.65
N TYR A 281 -4.41 -33.92 5.80
CA TYR A 281 -4.52 -32.54 6.27
C TYR A 281 -3.68 -31.59 5.42
N ALA A 282 -4.29 -30.54 4.92
CA ALA A 282 -3.59 -29.55 4.12
C ALA A 282 -4.05 -28.12 4.47
N ILE A 283 -3.14 -27.19 4.43
CA ILE A 283 -3.42 -25.76 4.52
C ILE A 283 -2.97 -25.14 3.18
N MET A 284 -3.91 -24.47 2.51
CA MET A 284 -3.70 -23.85 1.22
C MET A 284 -3.96 -22.34 1.34
N ASN A 285 -3.23 -21.54 0.57
CA ASN A 285 -3.60 -20.15 0.32
C ASN A 285 -4.82 -20.08 -0.62
N VAL A 286 -5.75 -19.16 -0.39
CA VAL A 286 -6.93 -18.93 -1.26
C VAL A 286 -6.82 -17.68 -2.15
N GLY A 287 -5.61 -17.10 -2.31
CA GLY A 287 -5.41 -15.92 -3.14
C GLY A 287 -5.55 -16.18 -4.65
N GLN A 288 -5.91 -15.18 -5.41
CA GLN A 288 -5.92 -14.96 -6.89
C GLN A 288 -5.98 -16.19 -7.84
N GLY A 289 -6.71 -17.23 -7.45
CA GLY A 289 -6.95 -18.37 -8.32
C GLY A 289 -5.81 -19.40 -8.40
N GLU A 290 -4.67 -19.13 -7.81
CA GLU A 290 -3.59 -20.09 -7.61
C GLU A 290 -3.56 -20.53 -6.16
N LYS A 291 -3.57 -21.83 -5.95
CA LYS A 291 -3.49 -22.42 -4.62
C LYS A 291 -2.04 -22.78 -4.35
N VAL A 292 -1.45 -22.11 -3.38
CA VAL A 292 -0.12 -22.44 -2.88
C VAL A 292 -0.29 -23.24 -1.59
N ALA A 293 0.39 -24.37 -1.52
CA ALA A 293 0.40 -25.18 -0.30
C ALA A 293 1.21 -24.44 0.78
N LEU A 294 0.54 -23.98 1.82
CA LEU A 294 1.16 -23.43 3.02
C LEU A 294 1.65 -24.56 3.95
N MET A 295 0.91 -25.64 4.00
CA MET A 295 1.25 -26.89 4.71
C MET A 295 0.57 -28.04 3.98
N ASP A 296 1.30 -29.08 3.65
CA ASP A 296 0.76 -30.30 3.06
C ASP A 296 1.25 -31.51 3.84
N ALA A 297 0.37 -32.14 4.55
CA ALA A 297 0.62 -33.33 5.32
C ALA A 297 0.02 -34.60 4.69
N THR A 298 -0.36 -34.55 3.40
CA THR A 298 -0.88 -35.74 2.69
C THR A 298 0.17 -36.86 2.61
N THR A 299 1.45 -36.50 2.66
CA THR A 299 2.58 -37.47 2.76
C THR A 299 2.92 -37.88 4.19
N GLY A 300 2.29 -37.26 5.19
CA GLY A 300 2.54 -37.51 6.62
C GLY A 300 3.70 -36.72 7.24
N ALA A 301 4.54 -36.09 6.46
CA ALA A 301 5.72 -35.35 6.97
C ALA A 301 5.35 -34.12 7.79
N GLY A 302 4.30 -33.40 7.39
CA GLY A 302 3.81 -32.20 8.10
C GLY A 302 3.12 -32.50 9.42
N TYR A 303 2.82 -33.74 9.76
CA TYR A 303 2.16 -34.12 11.02
C TYR A 303 3.10 -34.19 12.23
N ASP A 304 4.38 -34.06 12.01
CA ASP A 304 5.38 -34.09 13.09
C ASP A 304 5.15 -33.00 14.14
N ILE A 305 4.56 -31.88 13.75
CA ILE A 305 4.18 -30.79 14.67
C ILE A 305 3.11 -31.23 15.71
N PHE A 306 2.33 -32.25 15.43
CA PHE A 306 1.29 -32.77 16.34
C PHE A 306 1.75 -33.94 17.23
N LYS A 307 3.00 -34.39 17.07
CA LYS A 307 3.56 -35.46 17.91
C LYS A 307 3.76 -35.00 19.37
N GLY A 308 3.44 -35.82 20.30
CA GLY A 308 3.58 -35.55 21.75
C GLY A 308 2.42 -34.78 22.37
N ILE A 309 1.37 -34.49 21.61
CA ILE A 309 0.11 -33.95 22.15
C ILE A 309 -0.66 -35.08 22.84
N ASP A 310 -1.11 -34.83 24.07
CA ASP A 310 -1.82 -35.84 24.88
C ASP A 310 -3.16 -36.26 24.25
N GLY A 311 -3.41 -37.58 24.13
CA GLY A 311 -4.61 -38.08 23.44
C GLY A 311 -4.58 -37.97 21.91
N VAL A 312 -3.46 -37.57 21.32
CA VAL A 312 -3.25 -37.48 19.86
C VAL A 312 -2.18 -38.46 19.44
N SER A 313 -2.49 -39.37 18.53
CA SER A 313 -1.51 -40.27 17.93
C SER A 313 -1.35 -39.99 16.43
N VAL A 314 -0.10 -39.97 15.98
CA VAL A 314 0.26 -39.71 14.59
C VAL A 314 0.89 -40.95 13.97
N ALA A 315 0.32 -41.41 12.85
CA ALA A 315 0.79 -42.62 12.14
C ALA A 315 0.67 -42.37 10.60
N GLY A 316 1.79 -42.12 9.95
CA GLY A 316 1.79 -41.74 8.51
C GLY A 316 0.99 -40.47 8.29
N ASN A 317 0.03 -40.52 7.37
CA ASN A 317 -0.86 -39.40 7.05
C ASN A 317 -2.15 -39.37 7.92
N LYS A 318 -2.17 -40.11 9.04
CA LYS A 318 -3.31 -40.23 9.95
C LYS A 318 -3.02 -39.67 11.32
N ILE A 319 -3.97 -38.85 11.79
CA ILE A 319 -4.04 -38.43 13.19
C ILE A 319 -5.27 -39.05 13.83
N THR A 320 -5.07 -39.74 14.94
CA THR A 320 -6.18 -40.27 15.78
C THR A 320 -6.28 -39.44 17.04
N VAL A 321 -7.48 -38.97 17.34
CA VAL A 321 -7.79 -38.12 18.51
C VAL A 321 -8.86 -38.83 19.35
N GLU A 322 -8.60 -39.03 20.64
CA GLU A 322 -9.44 -39.84 21.53
C GLU A 322 -9.82 -39.10 22.81
N GLY A 323 -11.01 -39.45 23.33
CA GLY A 323 -11.36 -39.30 24.71
C GLY A 323 -11.48 -37.92 25.31
N GLY A 324 -11.72 -36.90 24.51
CA GLY A 324 -11.76 -35.52 24.97
C GLY A 324 -10.41 -34.80 24.82
N ALA A 325 -9.50 -35.39 24.06
CA ALA A 325 -8.23 -34.75 23.73
C ALA A 325 -8.47 -33.45 22.94
N PHE A 326 -7.64 -32.48 23.25
CA PHE A 326 -7.57 -31.18 22.55
C PHE A 326 -6.10 -30.82 22.36
N GLY A 327 -5.70 -30.60 21.11
CA GLY A 327 -4.33 -30.28 20.83
C GLY A 327 -4.19 -29.39 19.58
N TYR A 328 -3.20 -28.53 19.60
CA TYR A 328 -2.86 -27.65 18.49
C TYR A 328 -1.34 -27.43 18.44
N ALA A 329 -0.86 -27.03 17.29
CA ALA A 329 0.54 -26.68 17.06
C ALA A 329 0.62 -25.50 16.11
N ASP A 330 1.72 -24.77 16.19
CA ASP A 330 2.03 -23.70 15.24
C ASP A 330 2.55 -24.32 13.93
N PRO A 331 1.85 -24.14 12.79
CA PRO A 331 2.28 -24.67 11.51
C PRO A 331 3.32 -23.77 10.81
N SER A 332 3.77 -22.70 11.45
CA SER A 332 4.74 -21.78 10.86
C SER A 332 6.02 -22.53 10.51
N HIS A 333 6.56 -22.20 9.35
CA HIS A 333 7.87 -22.65 8.89
C HIS A 333 8.53 -21.54 8.08
N TYR A 334 9.83 -21.41 8.23
CA TYR A 334 10.56 -20.30 7.69
C TYR A 334 11.67 -20.76 6.77
N ALA A 335 11.52 -20.41 5.46
CA ALA A 335 12.66 -20.21 4.58
C ALA A 335 12.99 -18.73 4.66
N SER A 336 14.22 -18.36 5.04
CA SER A 336 14.57 -16.95 5.14
C SER A 336 14.49 -16.26 3.78
N LEU A 337 14.48 -14.93 3.78
CA LEU A 337 14.66 -14.18 2.54
C LEU A 337 15.89 -14.69 1.78
N SER A 338 15.80 -14.76 0.46
CA SER A 338 16.86 -15.27 -0.41
C SER A 338 18.16 -14.49 -0.21
N MET A 339 19.20 -15.17 0.26
CA MET A 339 20.56 -14.66 0.35
C MET A 339 21.37 -15.21 -0.82
N LEU A 340 21.79 -14.34 -1.72
CA LEU A 340 22.49 -14.68 -2.96
C LEU A 340 23.93 -14.17 -2.90
N ARG A 341 24.90 -14.96 -3.35
CA ARG A 341 26.31 -14.53 -3.45
C ARG A 341 27.06 -15.12 -4.62
N THR A 342 28.07 -14.40 -5.09
CA THR A 342 29.08 -14.90 -6.01
C THR A 342 30.42 -14.24 -5.74
N GLU A 343 31.51 -14.84 -6.19
CA GLU A 343 32.85 -14.26 -6.18
C GLU A 343 33.43 -14.19 -7.59
N PHE A 344 34.20 -13.16 -7.87
CA PHE A 344 34.99 -13.04 -9.09
C PHE A 344 36.36 -12.44 -8.81
N ALA A 345 37.34 -12.74 -9.66
CA ALA A 345 38.70 -12.24 -9.50
C ALA A 345 39.04 -11.20 -10.57
N ALA A 346 39.14 -9.94 -10.17
CA ALA A 346 39.62 -8.87 -11.06
C ALA A 346 41.12 -9.02 -11.34
N ALA A 347 41.46 -9.47 -12.54
CA ALA A 347 42.84 -9.79 -12.91
C ALA A 347 43.76 -8.57 -13.02
N LYS A 348 43.20 -7.39 -13.30
CA LYS A 348 43.88 -6.13 -13.58
C LYS A 348 43.42 -4.99 -12.67
N LYS A 349 44.09 -3.86 -12.76
CA LYS A 349 43.63 -2.63 -12.06
C LYS A 349 42.31 -2.16 -12.67
N ILE A 350 41.29 -2.03 -11.84
CA ILE A 350 39.99 -1.49 -12.21
C ILE A 350 40.08 0.02 -12.43
N ALA A 351 39.58 0.52 -13.54
CA ALA A 351 39.47 1.93 -13.87
C ALA A 351 38.04 2.45 -13.59
N LYS A 352 37.02 1.62 -13.84
CA LYS A 352 35.63 1.94 -13.66
C LYS A 352 34.80 0.66 -13.49
N ALA A 353 33.74 0.72 -12.69
CA ALA A 353 32.74 -0.34 -12.61
C ALA A 353 31.33 0.23 -12.44
N LYS A 354 30.39 -0.24 -13.25
CA LYS A 354 28.96 0.11 -13.13
C LYS A 354 28.14 -1.14 -12.90
N LEU A 355 27.24 -1.04 -11.91
CA LEU A 355 26.26 -2.07 -11.59
C LEU A 355 24.87 -1.61 -12.06
N TYR A 356 24.22 -2.43 -12.88
CA TYR A 356 22.80 -2.33 -13.25
C TYR A 356 22.07 -3.45 -12.54
N ILE A 357 20.98 -3.10 -11.81
CA ILE A 357 20.32 -4.06 -10.92
C ILE A 357 18.83 -3.80 -10.80
N THR A 358 18.06 -4.87 -10.77
CA THR A 358 16.61 -4.87 -10.54
C THR A 358 16.18 -6.15 -9.84
N SER A 359 14.94 -6.18 -9.34
CA SER A 359 14.35 -7.37 -8.74
C SER A 359 12.84 -7.47 -9.02
N MET A 360 12.34 -8.67 -9.07
CA MET A 360 10.95 -9.01 -8.76
C MET A 360 10.87 -9.12 -7.24
N GLY A 361 10.38 -8.07 -6.56
CA GLY A 361 10.51 -7.84 -5.13
C GLY A 361 11.34 -6.59 -4.83
N VAL A 362 12.01 -6.56 -3.68
CA VAL A 362 12.96 -5.52 -3.28
C VAL A 362 14.27 -6.15 -2.86
N TYR A 363 15.38 -5.42 -3.00
CA TYR A 363 16.71 -5.97 -2.74
C TYR A 363 17.57 -5.03 -1.89
N GLU A 364 18.52 -5.62 -1.18
CA GLU A 364 19.76 -4.99 -0.74
C GLU A 364 20.92 -5.68 -1.41
N PHE A 365 21.86 -4.90 -1.93
CA PHE A 365 23.04 -5.43 -2.63
C PHE A 365 24.32 -5.04 -1.92
N TYR A 366 25.30 -5.93 -1.90
CA TYR A 366 26.55 -5.78 -1.17
C TYR A 366 27.73 -6.09 -2.07
N ILE A 367 28.82 -5.35 -1.89
CA ILE A 367 30.14 -5.61 -2.50
C ILE A 367 31.18 -5.60 -1.40
N ASN A 368 31.93 -6.71 -1.24
CA ASN A 368 33.00 -6.85 -0.25
C ASN A 368 32.54 -6.44 1.18
N GLY A 369 31.37 -6.93 1.61
CA GLY A 369 30.79 -6.63 2.92
C GLY A 369 30.08 -5.29 3.04
N LYS A 370 30.11 -4.42 2.03
CA LYS A 370 29.52 -3.07 2.09
C LYS A 370 28.26 -2.99 1.24
N ARG A 371 27.20 -2.40 1.79
CA ARG A 371 25.96 -2.14 1.07
C ARG A 371 26.18 -1.16 -0.07
N VAL A 372 25.59 -1.42 -1.22
CA VAL A 372 25.58 -0.54 -2.41
C VAL A 372 24.44 0.46 -2.30
N GLY A 373 24.76 1.74 -2.33
CA GLY A 373 23.80 2.84 -2.22
C GLY A 373 23.23 3.01 -0.80
N GLU A 374 22.41 4.03 -0.66
CA GLU A 374 21.70 4.39 0.59
C GLU A 374 20.19 4.24 0.45
N ASP A 375 19.77 3.67 -0.64
CA ASP A 375 18.38 3.59 -1.08
C ASP A 375 17.64 2.45 -0.37
N TRP A 376 16.34 2.64 -0.15
CA TRP A 376 15.45 1.67 0.47
C TRP A 376 14.42 1.15 -0.54
N PHE A 377 14.02 -0.10 -0.42
CA PHE A 377 12.96 -0.76 -1.19
C PHE A 377 13.12 -0.67 -2.72
N ASN A 378 14.36 -0.69 -3.20
CA ASN A 378 14.63 -0.74 -4.63
C ASN A 378 14.21 -2.08 -5.26
N PRO A 379 13.70 -2.07 -6.51
CA PRO A 379 13.67 -0.97 -7.49
C PRO A 379 12.47 -0.03 -7.32
N GLY A 380 11.65 -0.20 -6.31
CA GLY A 380 10.42 0.57 -6.09
C GLY A 380 9.21 -0.06 -6.78
N MET A 381 8.05 0.57 -6.62
CA MET A 381 6.79 0.10 -7.18
C MET A 381 6.65 0.53 -8.65
N SER A 382 6.20 -0.39 -9.49
CA SER A 382 5.92 -0.18 -10.91
C SER A 382 4.58 -0.78 -11.30
N GLN A 383 4.09 -0.51 -12.51
CA GLN A 383 3.05 -1.33 -13.11
C GLN A 383 3.71 -2.59 -13.71
N TYR A 384 3.86 -3.61 -12.87
CA TYR A 384 4.67 -4.82 -13.18
C TYR A 384 4.17 -5.63 -14.36
N ARG A 385 2.96 -5.42 -14.85
CA ARG A 385 2.50 -6.04 -16.09
C ARG A 385 3.26 -5.51 -17.31
N GLU A 386 3.63 -4.22 -17.31
CA GLU A 386 4.16 -3.50 -18.46
C GLU A 386 5.58 -2.96 -18.24
N THR A 387 5.94 -2.65 -17.00
CA THR A 387 7.19 -1.95 -16.70
C THR A 387 7.79 -2.41 -15.38
N LEU A 388 9.07 -2.72 -15.41
CA LEU A 388 9.92 -2.91 -14.24
C LEU A 388 11.08 -1.92 -14.32
N THR A 389 11.41 -1.27 -13.21
CA THR A 389 12.52 -0.31 -13.18
C THR A 389 13.82 -0.95 -12.69
N TYR A 390 14.96 -0.43 -13.15
CA TYR A 390 16.28 -0.79 -12.63
C TYR A 390 17.05 0.44 -12.18
N HIS A 391 18.02 0.22 -11.30
CA HIS A 391 18.97 1.24 -10.84
C HIS A 391 20.35 1.00 -11.40
N ALA A 392 21.13 2.06 -11.54
CA ALA A 392 22.53 2.03 -11.95
C ALA A 392 23.41 2.71 -10.91
N TYR A 393 24.46 2.02 -10.48
CA TYR A 393 25.41 2.51 -9.48
C TYR A 393 26.84 2.52 -10.01
N ASP A 394 27.60 3.59 -9.72
CA ASP A 394 29.05 3.55 -9.83
C ASP A 394 29.62 2.86 -8.59
N VAL A 395 30.15 1.66 -8.79
CA VAL A 395 30.70 0.83 -7.72
C VAL A 395 32.23 0.71 -7.80
N THR A 396 32.88 1.59 -8.57
CA THR A 396 34.34 1.58 -8.81
C THR A 396 35.14 1.55 -7.51
N SER A 397 34.76 2.36 -6.52
CA SER A 397 35.48 2.46 -5.25
C SER A 397 35.25 1.29 -4.30
N MET A 398 34.27 0.42 -4.59
CA MET A 398 33.92 -0.74 -3.76
C MET A 398 34.68 -2.00 -4.15
N LEU A 399 35.31 -1.99 -5.32
CA LEU A 399 36.03 -3.14 -5.89
C LEU A 399 37.54 -3.00 -5.77
N GLY A 400 38.24 -4.13 -5.57
CA GLY A 400 39.70 -4.23 -5.54
C GLY A 400 40.26 -5.11 -6.65
N LYS A 401 41.59 -5.04 -6.84
CA LYS A 401 42.28 -6.03 -7.65
C LYS A 401 42.31 -7.37 -6.89
N GLY A 402 42.10 -8.47 -7.56
CA GLY A 402 42.00 -9.81 -6.95
C GLY A 402 40.54 -10.16 -6.68
N ASN A 403 40.30 -10.97 -5.67
CA ASN A 403 38.95 -11.47 -5.36
C ASN A 403 38.03 -10.37 -4.84
N ASN A 404 36.82 -10.41 -5.33
CA ASN A 404 35.70 -9.56 -4.89
C ASN A 404 34.47 -10.43 -4.71
N THR A 405 33.64 -10.07 -3.76
CA THR A 405 32.36 -10.73 -3.49
C THR A 405 31.20 -9.81 -3.81
N LEU A 406 30.19 -10.35 -4.49
CA LEU A 406 28.89 -9.73 -4.67
C LEU A 406 27.88 -10.53 -3.86
N GLY A 407 27.04 -9.84 -3.10
CA GLY A 407 25.97 -10.44 -2.31
C GLY A 407 24.68 -9.67 -2.43
N ALA A 408 23.56 -10.35 -2.24
CA ALA A 408 22.23 -9.71 -2.19
C ALA A 408 21.31 -10.42 -1.20
N ILE A 409 20.40 -9.64 -0.57
CA ILE A 409 19.21 -10.16 0.09
C ILE A 409 18.02 -9.67 -0.74
N VAL A 410 17.08 -10.58 -1.03
CA VAL A 410 15.89 -10.25 -1.81
C VAL A 410 14.64 -10.56 -0.99
N GLY A 411 13.76 -9.58 -0.88
CA GLY A 411 12.52 -9.68 -0.12
C GLY A 411 11.28 -9.31 -0.94
N PRO A 412 10.08 -9.49 -0.37
CA PRO A 412 8.80 -9.41 -1.09
C PRO A 412 8.52 -8.03 -1.70
N GLY A 413 8.72 -6.97 -0.94
CA GLY A 413 8.48 -5.61 -1.40
C GLY A 413 7.05 -5.36 -1.86
N PHE A 414 6.92 -4.78 -3.06
CA PHE A 414 5.64 -4.47 -3.69
C PHE A 414 5.20 -5.53 -4.71
N TYR A 415 5.98 -6.59 -4.89
CA TYR A 415 5.76 -7.61 -5.93
C TYR A 415 5.06 -8.86 -5.40
N THR A 416 5.45 -9.34 -4.23
CA THR A 416 4.85 -10.49 -3.56
C THR A 416 4.20 -10.11 -2.23
N GLY A 417 3.42 -11.01 -1.64
CA GLY A 417 2.77 -10.82 -0.35
C GLY A 417 1.45 -10.06 -0.40
N TYR A 418 1.08 -9.50 0.74
CA TYR A 418 -0.17 -8.76 0.91
C TYR A 418 -0.02 -7.33 0.39
N MET A 419 -0.89 -6.98 -0.57
CA MET A 419 -0.93 -5.66 -1.19
C MET A 419 -2.38 -5.18 -1.26
N THR A 420 -2.59 -3.86 -1.06
CA THR A 420 -3.89 -3.19 -1.08
C THR A 420 -4.85 -3.62 0.05
N PHE A 421 -6.05 -3.03 0.09
CA PHE A 421 -7.10 -3.41 1.03
C PHE A 421 -7.88 -4.66 0.61
N THR A 422 -7.61 -5.19 -0.60
CA THR A 422 -8.28 -6.38 -1.10
C THR A 422 -7.40 -7.61 -0.87
N PRO A 423 -7.76 -8.52 0.05
CA PRO A 423 -6.96 -9.72 0.31
C PRO A 423 -6.75 -10.59 -0.93
N ALA A 424 -7.70 -10.55 -1.88
CA ALA A 424 -7.54 -11.21 -3.17
C ALA A 424 -6.30 -10.76 -3.97
N ASN A 425 -5.69 -9.62 -3.64
CA ASN A 425 -4.43 -9.16 -4.25
C ASN A 425 -3.17 -9.75 -3.56
N TYR A 426 -3.31 -10.72 -2.69
CA TYR A 426 -2.18 -11.47 -2.17
C TYR A 426 -1.45 -12.19 -3.31
N ASN A 427 -0.12 -12.00 -3.38
CA ASN A 427 0.73 -12.53 -4.44
C ASN A 427 0.21 -12.22 -5.86
N PHE A 428 -0.33 -11.01 -6.07
CA PHE A 428 -0.97 -10.66 -7.33
C PHE A 428 0.00 -10.69 -8.51
N TRP A 429 1.15 -10.03 -8.38
CA TRP A 429 2.14 -9.94 -9.45
C TRP A 429 3.02 -11.18 -9.54
N GLY A 430 3.39 -11.76 -8.43
CA GLY A 430 4.20 -12.95 -8.31
C GLY A 430 4.08 -13.58 -6.94
N ASP A 431 4.62 -14.77 -6.81
CA ASP A 431 4.65 -15.56 -5.57
C ASP A 431 6.09 -15.85 -5.10
N HIS A 432 7.08 -15.53 -5.93
CA HIS A 432 8.50 -15.66 -5.61
C HIS A 432 9.26 -14.39 -5.99
N GLU A 433 10.30 -14.09 -5.23
CA GLU A 433 11.20 -12.98 -5.49
C GLU A 433 12.39 -13.43 -6.32
N ALA A 434 12.92 -12.51 -7.13
CA ALA A 434 14.14 -12.78 -7.89
C ALA A 434 14.99 -11.53 -8.14
N LEU A 435 16.29 -11.73 -8.23
CA LEU A 435 17.29 -10.72 -8.57
C LEU A 435 17.76 -10.88 -10.01
N MET A 436 17.94 -9.75 -10.70
CA MET A 436 18.71 -9.68 -11.94
C MET A 436 19.71 -8.53 -11.88
N ALA A 437 20.98 -8.84 -12.08
CA ALA A 437 22.06 -7.86 -12.02
C ALA A 437 23.09 -8.09 -13.15
N LYS A 438 23.65 -6.96 -13.63
CA LYS A 438 24.76 -6.90 -14.58
C LYS A 438 25.75 -5.88 -14.07
N MET A 439 26.99 -6.27 -13.85
CA MET A 439 28.09 -5.39 -13.52
C MET A 439 29.12 -5.38 -14.64
N VAL A 440 29.45 -4.19 -15.14
CA VAL A 440 30.47 -3.98 -16.17
C VAL A 440 31.70 -3.37 -15.52
N VAL A 441 32.81 -4.11 -15.55
CA VAL A 441 34.11 -3.67 -15.03
C VAL A 441 35.00 -3.29 -16.20
N THR A 442 35.53 -2.07 -16.23
CA THR A 442 36.49 -1.57 -17.20
C THR A 442 37.86 -1.48 -16.52
N TYR A 443 38.84 -2.15 -17.08
CA TYR A 443 40.21 -2.14 -16.60
C TYR A 443 41.01 -0.95 -17.13
N ALA A 444 42.17 -0.67 -16.48
CA ALA A 444 43.01 0.46 -16.83
C ALA A 444 43.66 0.35 -18.25
N ASP A 445 43.65 -0.81 -18.85
CA ASP A 445 44.07 -1.05 -20.24
C ASP A 445 42.95 -0.93 -21.27
N GLY A 446 41.72 -0.56 -20.83
CA GLY A 446 40.54 -0.42 -21.66
C GLY A 446 39.77 -1.70 -21.92
N SER A 447 40.24 -2.86 -21.46
CA SER A 447 39.48 -4.11 -21.55
C SER A 447 38.32 -4.13 -20.57
N THR A 448 37.26 -4.87 -20.89
CA THR A 448 36.06 -4.97 -20.07
C THR A 448 35.79 -6.42 -19.67
N GLU A 449 35.17 -6.58 -18.49
CA GLU A 449 34.63 -7.85 -17.99
C GLU A 449 33.20 -7.61 -17.53
N THR A 450 32.30 -8.55 -17.79
CA THR A 450 30.89 -8.44 -17.38
C THR A 450 30.55 -9.61 -16.46
N ILE A 451 30.07 -9.27 -15.28
CA ILE A 451 29.58 -10.21 -14.27
C ILE A 451 28.05 -10.08 -14.23
N VAL A 452 27.34 -11.20 -14.28
CA VAL A 452 25.87 -11.25 -14.31
C VAL A 452 25.33 -12.24 -13.28
N THR A 453 24.05 -12.12 -12.98
CA THR A 453 23.31 -13.16 -12.24
C THR A 453 23.17 -14.40 -13.12
N ASP A 454 23.76 -15.50 -12.65
CA ASP A 454 23.80 -16.80 -13.35
C ASP A 454 23.74 -17.91 -12.30
N PRO A 455 22.76 -18.83 -12.36
CA PRO A 455 22.64 -19.94 -11.40
C PRO A 455 23.85 -20.90 -11.43
N ALA A 456 24.68 -20.84 -12.46
CA ALA A 456 25.92 -21.64 -12.51
C ALA A 456 27.05 -21.07 -11.63
N THR A 457 27.05 -19.74 -11.40
CA THR A 457 28.13 -19.05 -10.67
C THR A 457 27.69 -18.48 -9.35
N TRP A 458 26.42 -18.27 -9.15
CA TRP A 458 25.83 -17.78 -7.90
C TRP A 458 25.45 -18.94 -6.97
N LYS A 459 25.40 -18.62 -5.70
CA LYS A 459 24.96 -19.50 -4.59
C LYS A 459 23.79 -18.88 -3.87
N LEU A 460 22.91 -19.71 -3.31
CA LEU A 460 21.70 -19.32 -2.55
C LEU A 460 21.70 -19.98 -1.19
N SER A 461 21.33 -19.21 -0.17
CA SER A 461 20.89 -19.72 1.14
C SER A 461 19.52 -19.13 1.49
N THR A 462 18.67 -19.94 2.08
CA THR A 462 17.39 -19.61 2.68
C THR A 462 17.38 -19.89 4.19
N ASP A 463 18.56 -19.94 4.80
CA ASP A 463 18.74 -20.16 6.23
C ASP A 463 19.39 -18.93 6.91
N GLY A 464 18.96 -17.74 6.51
CA GLY A 464 19.38 -16.47 7.08
C GLY A 464 18.53 -16.02 8.26
N PRO A 465 18.87 -14.89 8.90
CA PRO A 465 18.19 -14.39 10.08
C PRO A 465 16.83 -13.73 9.79
N ILE A 466 16.59 -13.22 8.58
CA ILE A 466 15.29 -12.62 8.23
C ILE A 466 14.36 -13.74 7.77
N GLU A 467 13.64 -14.34 8.72
CA GLU A 467 12.80 -15.49 8.48
C GLU A 467 11.49 -15.17 7.76
N TYR A 468 11.00 -13.97 7.93
CA TYR A 468 9.78 -13.48 7.28
C TYR A 468 9.82 -11.96 7.13
N ALA A 469 9.30 -11.44 6.04
CA ALA A 469 9.03 -10.02 5.85
C ALA A 469 7.78 -9.79 4.99
N SER A 470 7.06 -8.72 5.30
CA SER A 470 5.91 -8.25 4.52
C SER A 470 5.75 -6.75 4.72
N MET A 471 5.39 -6.03 3.66
CA MET A 471 5.15 -4.58 3.72
C MET A 471 4.06 -4.20 4.73
N PHE A 472 3.05 -5.06 4.93
CA PHE A 472 1.94 -4.80 5.85
C PHE A 472 2.08 -5.49 7.19
N GLN A 473 2.62 -6.73 7.19
CA GLN A 473 2.57 -7.55 8.40
C GLN A 473 3.76 -7.29 9.33
N GLY A 474 4.93 -6.94 8.77
CA GLY A 474 6.16 -6.69 9.52
C GLY A 474 7.25 -7.70 9.20
N GLN A 475 8.24 -7.81 10.08
CA GLN A 475 9.42 -8.65 9.90
C GLN A 475 9.66 -9.54 11.12
N ARG A 476 10.10 -10.78 10.86
CA ARG A 476 10.66 -11.69 11.87
C ARG A 476 12.15 -11.83 11.65
N TYR A 477 12.92 -11.52 12.68
CA TYR A 477 14.37 -11.64 12.68
C TYR A 477 14.82 -12.60 13.78
N ASN A 478 15.57 -13.64 13.41
CA ASN A 478 16.14 -14.61 14.33
C ASN A 478 17.66 -14.51 14.37
N ALA A 479 18.18 -13.80 15.39
CA ALA A 479 19.62 -13.58 15.53
C ALA A 479 20.40 -14.87 15.82
N GLN A 480 19.75 -15.96 16.22
CA GLN A 480 20.40 -17.25 16.42
C GLN A 480 21.02 -17.82 15.13
N LYS A 481 20.52 -17.37 13.96
CA LYS A 481 21.03 -17.76 12.65
C LYS A 481 22.23 -16.92 12.17
N GLU A 482 22.52 -15.78 12.81
CA GLU A 482 23.59 -14.86 12.37
C GLU A 482 24.96 -15.54 12.32
N ALA A 483 25.29 -16.36 13.31
CA ALA A 483 26.61 -17.00 13.41
C ALA A 483 26.94 -17.90 12.22
N ALA A 484 25.93 -18.58 11.66
CA ALA A 484 26.11 -19.49 10.53
C ALA A 484 26.41 -18.76 9.21
N ILE A 485 26.00 -17.47 9.13
CA ILE A 485 26.18 -16.66 7.92
C ILE A 485 27.17 -15.50 8.12
N ALA A 486 27.90 -15.46 9.24
CA ALA A 486 28.82 -14.36 9.52
C ALA A 486 29.86 -14.20 8.40
N GLY A 487 29.96 -12.99 7.81
CA GLY A 487 30.85 -12.70 6.68
C GLY A 487 30.35 -13.23 5.32
N TRP A 488 29.11 -13.65 5.21
CA TRP A 488 28.55 -14.26 3.99
C TRP A 488 28.75 -13.40 2.71
N ASN A 489 28.84 -12.10 2.85
CA ASN A 489 29.01 -11.12 1.77
C ASN A 489 30.46 -10.59 1.67
N GLU A 490 31.39 -11.27 2.32
CA GLU A 490 32.82 -10.96 2.30
C GLU A 490 33.60 -12.00 1.49
N VAL A 491 34.82 -11.63 1.06
CA VAL A 491 35.71 -12.53 0.31
C VAL A 491 36.20 -13.65 1.21
N GLY A 492 36.13 -14.88 0.69
CA GLY A 492 36.66 -16.07 1.37
C GLY A 492 35.67 -16.76 2.32
N TYR A 493 34.40 -16.35 2.33
CA TYR A 493 33.37 -17.10 3.03
C TYR A 493 33.15 -18.48 2.39
N ASP A 494 33.08 -19.51 3.21
CA ASP A 494 32.80 -20.86 2.73
C ASP A 494 31.31 -21.08 2.45
N ALA A 495 30.93 -20.94 1.20
CA ALA A 495 29.55 -21.18 0.73
C ALA A 495 29.35 -22.61 0.18
N ALA A 496 30.15 -23.60 0.58
CA ALA A 496 30.02 -24.95 0.06
C ALA A 496 28.65 -25.59 0.36
N ALA A 497 28.06 -25.28 1.50
CA ALA A 497 26.72 -25.72 1.91
C ALA A 497 25.57 -24.99 1.17
N TRP A 498 25.86 -23.87 0.52
CA TRP A 498 24.84 -23.11 -0.20
C TRP A 498 24.50 -23.81 -1.52
N ARG A 499 23.21 -23.86 -1.86
CA ARG A 499 22.73 -24.48 -3.11
C ARG A 499 22.83 -23.51 -4.30
N LYS A 500 22.56 -24.02 -5.48
CA LYS A 500 22.32 -23.18 -6.66
C LYS A 500 21.01 -22.41 -6.47
N PRO A 501 20.92 -21.15 -6.90
CA PRO A 501 19.65 -20.44 -6.97
C PRO A 501 18.74 -21.06 -8.04
N ASP A 502 17.45 -20.94 -7.80
CA ASP A 502 16.42 -21.30 -8.77
C ASP A 502 16.28 -20.18 -9.81
N VAL A 503 15.86 -20.54 -11.02
CA VAL A 503 15.52 -19.56 -12.06
C VAL A 503 14.04 -19.25 -11.97
N ILE A 504 13.73 -18.06 -11.53
CA ILE A 504 12.35 -17.62 -11.34
C ILE A 504 11.83 -16.94 -12.61
N SER A 505 10.64 -17.29 -13.01
CA SER A 505 9.97 -16.65 -14.15
C SER A 505 8.83 -15.75 -13.68
N PRO A 506 8.63 -14.57 -14.30
CA PRO A 506 7.40 -13.82 -14.06
C PRO A 506 6.19 -14.64 -14.52
N ARG A 507 5.00 -14.32 -14.02
CA ARG A 507 3.76 -14.96 -14.45
C ARG A 507 3.57 -14.81 -15.94
N GLU A 508 2.97 -15.81 -16.63
CA GLU A 508 2.81 -15.86 -18.09
C GLU A 508 2.16 -14.62 -18.71
N TRP A 509 1.28 -13.95 -17.97
CA TRP A 509 0.60 -12.73 -18.42
C TRP A 509 1.38 -11.44 -18.17
N ILE A 510 2.57 -11.51 -17.57
CA ILE A 510 3.46 -10.37 -17.33
C ILE A 510 4.51 -10.30 -18.42
N ASN A 511 4.58 -9.18 -19.12
CA ASN A 511 5.54 -8.90 -20.16
C ASN A 511 6.13 -7.50 -20.02
N PHE A 512 6.86 -7.27 -18.96
CA PHE A 512 7.40 -5.94 -18.67
C PHE A 512 8.63 -5.58 -19.50
N SER A 513 8.69 -4.31 -19.87
CA SER A 513 9.92 -3.63 -20.30
C SER A 513 10.76 -3.26 -19.07
N ILE A 514 12.08 -3.48 -19.12
CA ILE A 514 13.00 -3.16 -18.01
C ILE A 514 13.69 -1.84 -18.33
N VAL A 515 13.30 -0.77 -17.60
CA VAL A 515 13.71 0.61 -17.89
C VAL A 515 14.45 1.24 -16.71
N ALA A 516 15.32 2.22 -16.99
CA ALA A 516 15.96 2.97 -15.92
C ALA A 516 14.93 3.76 -15.12
N ARG A 517 15.05 3.73 -13.79
CA ARG A 517 14.25 4.59 -12.92
C ARG A 517 14.68 6.04 -13.09
N ARG A 518 13.73 6.97 -13.15
CA ARG A 518 13.97 8.40 -13.43
C ARG A 518 13.86 9.30 -12.22
N ASP A 519 13.11 8.87 -11.19
CA ASP A 519 12.89 9.63 -9.96
C ASP A 519 13.91 9.26 -8.88
N ARG A 520 13.84 9.99 -7.78
CA ARG A 520 14.66 9.69 -6.60
C ARG A 520 14.15 8.42 -5.92
N PRO A 521 15.05 7.52 -5.50
CA PRO A 521 14.68 6.37 -4.70
C PRO A 521 14.25 6.81 -3.30
N ILE A 522 13.60 5.90 -2.56
CA ILE A 522 13.27 6.11 -1.15
C ILE A 522 14.57 6.16 -0.34
N ARG A 523 14.70 7.17 0.54
CA ARG A 523 15.89 7.40 1.38
C ARG A 523 15.51 7.84 2.78
N GLU A 524 16.44 7.71 3.71
CA GLU A 524 16.37 8.38 5.01
C GLU A 524 16.37 9.90 4.80
N VAL A 525 15.32 10.57 5.31
CA VAL A 525 15.17 12.03 5.25
C VAL A 525 15.28 12.68 6.63
N GLU A 526 15.06 11.92 7.68
CA GLU A 526 15.13 12.37 9.07
C GLU A 526 15.34 11.17 10.00
N ARG A 527 16.01 11.38 11.12
CA ARG A 527 16.06 10.41 12.23
C ARG A 527 15.49 11.08 13.48
N ARG A 528 14.52 10.42 14.13
CA ARG A 528 13.83 10.94 15.30
C ARG A 528 14.06 10.06 16.52
N THR A 529 14.23 10.69 17.66
CA THR A 529 14.29 10.02 18.97
C THR A 529 12.96 10.18 19.67
N ALA A 530 12.52 9.16 20.40
CA ALA A 530 11.29 9.20 21.20
C ALA A 530 11.33 10.37 22.21
N GLU A 531 10.21 11.07 22.37
CA GLU A 531 10.08 12.24 23.25
C GLU A 531 9.62 11.86 24.66
N ARG A 532 8.86 10.78 24.79
CA ARG A 532 8.36 10.27 26.08
C ARG A 532 8.07 8.78 26.03
N VAL A 533 7.94 8.17 27.20
CA VAL A 533 7.59 6.76 27.36
C VAL A 533 6.43 6.60 28.36
N LEU A 534 5.52 5.67 28.04
CA LEU A 534 4.39 5.27 28.87
C LEU A 534 4.54 3.79 29.23
N LYS A 535 4.45 3.46 30.50
CA LYS A 535 4.31 2.06 30.92
C LYS A 535 2.90 1.59 30.67
N THR A 536 2.74 0.41 30.12
CA THR A 536 1.45 -0.19 29.82
C THR A 536 1.37 -1.59 30.37
N HIS A 537 0.18 -2.06 30.68
CA HIS A 537 -0.02 -3.43 31.12
C HIS A 537 0.32 -4.44 30.02
N SER A 538 0.93 -5.57 30.38
CA SER A 538 1.23 -6.66 29.45
C SER A 538 1.12 -8.01 30.15
N GLU A 539 0.57 -8.98 29.44
CA GLU A 539 0.50 -10.39 29.87
C GLU A 539 1.77 -11.18 29.49
N ARG A 540 2.54 -10.68 28.51
CA ARG A 540 3.71 -11.36 27.93
C ARG A 540 5.06 -10.94 28.48
N GLY A 541 5.11 -10.00 29.37
CA GLY A 541 6.37 -9.40 29.82
C GLY A 541 6.15 -7.95 30.18
N THR A 542 7.13 -7.10 29.87
CA THR A 542 7.02 -5.67 30.16
C THR A 542 6.77 -4.89 28.87
N THR A 543 5.70 -4.10 28.85
CA THR A 543 5.32 -3.33 27.67
C THR A 543 5.39 -1.84 27.95
N TYR A 544 6.09 -1.12 27.06
CA TYR A 544 6.21 0.34 27.09
C TYR A 544 5.83 0.91 25.71
N THR A 545 5.08 2.01 25.71
CA THR A 545 4.75 2.76 24.51
C THR A 545 5.57 4.05 24.46
N TYR A 546 6.33 4.20 23.39
CA TYR A 546 7.18 5.36 23.11
C TYR A 546 6.47 6.29 22.14
N ASP A 547 6.32 7.57 22.51
CA ASP A 547 5.75 8.62 21.67
C ASP A 547 6.87 9.33 20.92
N MET A 548 6.83 9.30 19.59
CA MET A 548 7.81 9.97 18.73
C MET A 548 7.50 11.45 18.51
N GLY A 549 6.47 11.98 19.17
CA GLY A 549 6.04 13.38 19.12
C GLY A 549 5.19 13.73 17.89
N VAL A 550 5.44 13.11 16.75
CA VAL A 550 4.71 13.34 15.49
C VAL A 550 4.43 12.03 14.77
N ALA A 551 3.38 12.01 13.95
CA ALA A 551 3.16 10.93 12.99
C ALA A 551 4.22 11.02 11.87
N MET A 552 4.75 9.87 11.45
CA MET A 552 5.79 9.75 10.44
C MET A 552 5.71 8.41 9.72
N VAL A 553 6.52 8.24 8.69
CA VAL A 553 6.60 7.00 7.92
C VAL A 553 8.04 6.52 7.85
N GLY A 554 8.25 5.25 8.09
CA GLY A 554 9.58 4.65 8.05
C GLY A 554 9.68 3.37 8.86
N VAL A 555 10.83 3.18 9.47
CA VAL A 555 11.19 1.98 10.24
C VAL A 555 11.71 2.34 11.63
N PRO A 556 11.55 1.47 12.64
CA PRO A 556 12.18 1.66 13.94
C PRO A 556 13.70 1.48 13.85
N SER A 557 14.42 2.10 14.79
CA SER A 557 15.81 1.82 15.09
C SER A 557 15.91 1.76 16.61
N VAL A 558 15.82 0.56 17.18
CA VAL A 558 15.72 0.34 18.62
C VAL A 558 16.99 -0.36 19.11
N THR A 559 17.74 0.29 19.97
CA THR A 559 18.98 -0.26 20.55
C THR A 559 18.72 -0.78 21.97
N ILE A 560 18.90 -2.07 22.15
CA ILE A 560 18.84 -2.76 23.44
C ILE A 560 20.27 -2.93 23.96
N PRO A 561 20.57 -2.47 25.18
CA PRO A 561 21.94 -2.52 25.73
C PRO A 561 22.46 -3.94 25.96
N ALA A 562 23.76 -4.12 25.84
CA ALA A 562 24.44 -5.37 26.18
C ALA A 562 24.04 -5.90 27.58
N GLY A 563 23.82 -7.19 27.69
CA GLY A 563 23.43 -7.85 28.95
C GLY A 563 21.93 -7.77 29.28
N ALA A 564 21.13 -7.04 28.49
CA ALA A 564 19.68 -6.96 28.72
C ALA A 564 18.92 -8.17 28.17
N LEU A 565 19.35 -8.74 27.05
CA LEU A 565 18.74 -9.92 26.44
C LEU A 565 19.48 -11.20 26.80
N LYS A 566 18.76 -12.29 26.82
CA LYS A 566 19.26 -13.67 26.92
C LYS A 566 18.92 -14.43 25.64
N GLU A 567 19.68 -15.50 25.36
CA GLU A 567 19.40 -16.37 24.23
C GLU A 567 17.94 -16.87 24.25
N GLY A 568 17.25 -16.74 23.12
CA GLY A 568 15.85 -17.12 22.97
C GLY A 568 14.82 -16.06 23.42
N ASP A 569 15.26 -14.96 24.04
CA ASP A 569 14.35 -13.85 24.34
C ASP A 569 13.74 -13.26 23.06
N VAL A 570 12.45 -12.98 23.13
CA VAL A 570 11.70 -12.38 22.00
C VAL A 570 11.33 -10.93 22.35
N VAL A 571 11.74 -10.00 21.48
CA VAL A 571 11.30 -8.61 21.52
C VAL A 571 10.25 -8.40 20.45
N MET A 572 9.12 -7.80 20.81
CA MET A 572 8.02 -7.49 19.88
C MET A 572 7.85 -5.97 19.79
N LEU A 573 7.86 -5.46 18.55
CA LEU A 573 7.61 -4.06 18.25
C LEU A 573 6.26 -3.93 17.53
N ARG A 574 5.35 -3.11 18.08
CA ARG A 574 4.06 -2.80 17.47
C ARG A 574 3.90 -1.30 17.31
N PHE A 575 3.09 -0.87 16.37
CA PHE A 575 3.01 0.51 15.96
C PHE A 575 1.56 1.00 15.93
N GLY A 576 1.37 2.31 16.17
CA GLY A 576 0.07 2.94 16.11
C GLY A 576 0.18 4.44 15.83
N GLU A 577 -0.84 4.99 15.17
CA GLU A 577 -0.99 6.44 15.04
C GLU A 577 -1.57 7.04 16.32
N GLU A 578 -2.32 6.24 17.06
CA GLU A 578 -3.01 6.57 18.31
C GLU A 578 -2.77 5.50 19.36
N ILE A 579 -3.06 5.84 20.59
CA ILE A 579 -3.05 4.94 21.75
C ILE A 579 -4.42 4.92 22.42
N TYR A 580 -4.70 3.84 23.14
CA TYR A 580 -5.83 3.84 24.06
C TYR A 580 -5.59 4.86 25.18
N PRO A 581 -6.58 5.70 25.52
CA PRO A 581 -6.41 6.74 26.55
C PRO A 581 -5.97 6.19 27.90
N GLY A 582 -5.11 6.94 28.60
CA GLY A 582 -4.58 6.58 29.91
C GLY A 582 -3.23 5.87 29.86
N ASN A 583 -2.86 5.29 31.00
CA ASN A 583 -1.67 4.45 31.20
C ASN A 583 -1.94 3.43 32.32
N GLU A 584 -0.95 2.62 32.70
CA GLU A 584 -1.12 1.61 33.78
C GLU A 584 -1.56 2.24 35.11
N ASP A 585 -1.06 3.42 35.46
CA ASP A 585 -1.39 4.12 36.71
C ASP A 585 -2.73 4.86 36.67
N SER A 586 -3.24 5.14 35.48
CA SER A 586 -4.50 5.85 35.23
C SER A 586 -5.28 5.19 34.08
N PRO A 587 -5.81 3.97 34.27
CA PRO A 587 -6.38 3.18 33.17
C PRO A 587 -7.71 3.72 32.63
N ASN A 588 -8.38 4.62 33.33
CA ASN A 588 -9.71 5.17 32.98
C ASN A 588 -9.69 6.69 32.79
N VAL A 589 -8.69 7.22 32.11
CA VAL A 589 -8.65 8.65 31.83
C VAL A 589 -9.77 8.99 30.85
N ALA A 590 -10.63 9.92 31.24
CA ALA A 590 -11.58 10.52 30.31
C ALA A 590 -10.81 11.24 29.19
N THR A 591 -11.29 11.14 27.97
CA THR A 591 -10.79 11.97 26.87
C THR A 591 -11.03 13.45 27.19
N PRO A 592 -10.31 14.40 26.57
CA PRO A 592 -10.40 15.82 26.86
C PRO A 592 -11.82 16.42 26.90
N GLU A 593 -12.79 15.73 26.32
CA GLU A 593 -14.19 16.19 26.19
C GLU A 593 -15.17 15.39 27.06
N GLY A 594 -14.70 14.67 28.05
CA GLY A 594 -15.57 13.86 28.93
C GLY A 594 -16.14 12.61 28.27
N VAL A 595 -15.68 12.27 27.04
CA VAL A 595 -16.04 11.06 26.32
C VAL A 595 -15.21 9.91 26.87
N THR A 596 -15.87 8.85 27.36
CA THR A 596 -15.13 7.67 27.85
C THR A 596 -14.53 6.90 26.69
N TYR A 597 -13.46 6.18 26.94
CA TYR A 597 -12.83 5.24 26.01
C TYR A 597 -13.85 4.30 25.36
N GLU A 598 -14.76 3.75 26.13
CA GLU A 598 -15.84 2.88 25.64
C GLU A 598 -16.76 3.56 24.63
N SER A 599 -17.03 4.85 24.78
CA SER A 599 -17.88 5.60 23.85
C SER A 599 -17.18 5.93 22.52
N LEU A 600 -15.86 6.04 22.50
CA LEU A 600 -15.08 6.31 21.29
C LEU A 600 -14.77 5.05 20.50
N TYR A 601 -14.38 3.98 21.19
CA TYR A 601 -13.77 2.80 20.58
C TYR A 601 -14.50 1.50 20.92
N GLY A 602 -15.34 1.48 21.96
CA GLY A 602 -16.07 0.31 22.41
C GLY A 602 -17.39 0.14 21.68
N GLN A 603 -17.42 -0.74 20.71
CA GLN A 603 -18.69 -1.32 20.32
C GLN A 603 -19.05 -2.39 21.34
N ASN A 604 -20.09 -2.14 22.14
CA ASN A 604 -20.66 -3.10 23.07
C ASN A 604 -19.82 -3.48 24.30
N GLY A 605 -18.92 -2.64 24.79
CA GLY A 605 -18.15 -2.92 26.01
C GLY A 605 -17.25 -4.16 25.94
N THR A 606 -16.73 -4.46 24.76
CA THR A 606 -15.92 -5.68 24.51
C THR A 606 -14.43 -5.47 24.71
N TYR A 607 -13.98 -4.23 24.94
CA TYR A 607 -12.57 -3.97 25.14
C TYR A 607 -12.12 -4.32 26.56
N ARG A 608 -10.94 -4.91 26.64
CA ARG A 608 -10.33 -5.34 27.88
C ARG A 608 -9.98 -4.16 28.79
N ALA A 609 -10.23 -4.27 30.08
CA ALA A 609 -9.62 -3.39 31.07
C ALA A 609 -8.09 -3.56 31.03
N GLY A 610 -7.35 -2.46 31.15
CA GLY A 610 -5.89 -2.48 31.15
C GLY A 610 -5.20 -2.30 29.80
N VAL A 611 -5.93 -1.94 28.73
CA VAL A 611 -5.30 -1.58 27.44
C VAL A 611 -4.81 -0.13 27.37
N ALA A 612 -5.06 0.65 28.40
CA ALA A 612 -4.66 2.06 28.46
C ALA A 612 -3.16 2.28 28.14
N GLY A 613 -2.88 3.24 27.26
CA GLY A 613 -1.53 3.54 26.78
C GLY A 613 -0.96 2.61 25.71
N ARG A 614 -1.63 1.48 25.40
CA ARG A 614 -1.23 0.62 24.28
C ARG A 614 -1.57 1.25 22.94
N VAL A 615 -0.85 0.85 21.90
CA VAL A 615 -1.15 1.28 20.52
C VAL A 615 -2.51 0.78 20.08
N LEU A 616 -3.25 1.64 19.41
CA LEU A 616 -4.56 1.36 18.87
C LEU A 616 -4.43 0.87 17.42
N HIS A 617 -4.54 -0.45 17.25
CA HIS A 617 -4.32 -1.11 15.96
C HIS A 617 -5.50 -1.08 14.97
N ASP A 618 -6.70 -0.71 15.41
CA ASP A 618 -7.89 -0.79 14.55
C ASP A 618 -7.81 0.09 13.32
N THR A 619 -7.03 1.20 13.37
CA THR A 619 -6.74 2.05 12.20
C THR A 619 -5.91 1.35 11.14
N TYR A 620 -5.15 0.34 11.52
CA TYR A 620 -4.29 -0.40 10.60
C TYR A 620 -5.04 -1.46 9.82
N ARG A 621 -6.32 -1.72 10.18
CA ARG A 621 -7.18 -2.70 9.51
C ARG A 621 -6.51 -4.08 9.49
N ALA A 622 -6.22 -4.63 8.30
CA ALA A 622 -5.56 -5.92 8.13
C ALA A 622 -4.02 -5.87 8.22
N ALA A 623 -3.42 -4.69 8.23
CA ALA A 623 -1.98 -4.59 8.41
C ALA A 623 -1.62 -4.89 9.87
N MET A 624 -0.88 -5.98 10.11
CA MET A 624 -0.48 -6.39 11.46
C MET A 624 0.61 -5.46 12.02
N ALA A 625 1.47 -4.92 11.16
CA ALA A 625 2.52 -3.95 11.48
C ALA A 625 3.26 -4.31 12.77
N THR A 626 3.77 -5.54 12.86
CA THR A 626 4.42 -6.08 14.05
C THR A 626 5.75 -6.73 13.67
N ASP A 627 6.82 -6.34 14.35
CA ASP A 627 8.14 -6.96 14.18
C ASP A 627 8.48 -7.82 15.38
N PHE A 628 9.19 -8.92 15.13
CA PHE A 628 9.72 -9.81 16.14
C PHE A 628 11.23 -9.96 15.96
N TYR A 629 11.94 -9.90 17.07
CA TYR A 629 13.38 -10.16 17.15
C TYR A 629 13.63 -11.26 18.17
N THR A 630 14.22 -12.38 17.74
CA THR A 630 14.65 -13.47 18.62
C THR A 630 16.14 -13.35 18.90
N ALA A 631 16.50 -13.21 20.15
CA ALA A 631 17.87 -12.96 20.58
C ALA A 631 18.75 -14.23 20.49
N SER A 632 19.99 -14.02 20.11
CA SER A 632 21.04 -15.05 20.11
C SER A 632 21.88 -15.01 21.39
N LYS A 633 22.74 -16.02 21.56
CA LYS A 633 23.75 -16.03 22.62
C LYS A 633 24.74 -14.87 22.54
N ALA A 634 25.04 -14.39 21.34
CA ALA A 634 25.95 -13.25 21.14
C ALA A 634 25.36 -11.94 21.67
N ASP A 635 24.04 -11.80 21.70
CA ASP A 635 23.36 -10.60 22.16
C ASP A 635 23.46 -10.36 23.68
N GLU A 636 23.81 -11.39 24.44
CA GLU A 636 24.11 -11.23 25.85
C GLU A 636 25.33 -10.31 26.10
N GLY A 637 26.24 -10.20 25.14
CA GLY A 637 27.48 -9.47 25.29
C GLY A 637 27.63 -8.19 24.46
N ARG A 638 26.62 -7.85 23.64
CA ARG A 638 26.66 -6.70 22.72
C ARG A 638 25.39 -5.86 22.77
N ASP A 639 25.49 -4.60 22.36
CA ASP A 639 24.30 -3.81 22.05
C ASP A 639 23.62 -4.41 20.79
N VAL A 640 22.30 -4.52 20.86
CA VAL A 640 21.46 -5.03 19.76
C VAL A 640 20.67 -3.87 19.17
N THR A 641 20.80 -3.61 17.87
CA THR A 641 19.94 -2.65 17.17
C THR A 641 18.95 -3.38 16.28
N ILE A 642 17.66 -3.25 16.57
CA ILE A 642 16.54 -3.79 15.79
C ILE A 642 16.13 -2.74 14.78
N GLU A 643 16.40 -3.01 13.50
CA GLU A 643 16.16 -2.12 12.37
C GLU A 643 15.68 -2.96 11.17
N PRO A 644 14.34 -3.14 11.00
CA PRO A 644 13.78 -3.92 9.90
C PRO A 644 14.03 -3.27 8.56
N HIS A 645 14.45 -4.03 7.55
CA HIS A 645 14.86 -3.52 6.25
C HIS A 645 13.85 -3.78 5.12
N PHE A 646 12.94 -4.76 5.27
CA PHE A 646 12.04 -5.20 4.20
C PHE A 646 10.56 -4.94 4.52
N THR A 647 10.29 -3.96 5.39
CA THR A 647 8.96 -3.51 5.77
C THR A 647 9.00 -2.03 6.14
N TYR A 648 7.88 -1.32 6.06
CA TYR A 648 7.74 0.05 6.56
C TYR A 648 6.33 0.30 7.04
N ARG A 649 6.13 1.38 7.81
CA ARG A 649 4.81 1.75 8.33
C ARG A 649 4.71 3.22 8.68
N GLY A 650 3.46 3.72 8.74
CA GLY A 650 3.14 5.03 9.28
C GLY A 650 2.77 4.89 10.77
N TYR A 651 3.36 5.67 11.66
CA TYR A 651 3.09 5.64 13.09
C TYR A 651 3.54 6.91 13.80
N ARG A 652 2.98 7.13 14.99
CA ARG A 652 3.47 8.06 15.99
C ARG A 652 3.99 7.33 17.22
N TYR A 653 3.35 6.23 17.57
CA TYR A 653 3.65 5.47 18.78
C TYR A 653 4.26 4.13 18.43
N MET A 654 5.33 3.79 19.15
CA MET A 654 6.01 2.50 19.08
C MET A 654 5.83 1.78 20.41
N GLN A 655 5.13 0.66 20.41
CA GLN A 655 4.97 -0.20 21.56
C GLN A 655 6.03 -1.29 21.53
N ILE A 656 6.84 -1.35 22.56
CA ILE A 656 7.92 -2.34 22.72
C ILE A 656 7.54 -3.27 23.85
N THR A 657 7.43 -4.56 23.54
CA THR A 657 7.24 -5.62 24.54
C THR A 657 8.51 -6.44 24.62
N THR A 658 9.05 -6.56 25.83
CA THR A 658 10.27 -7.30 26.15
C THR A 658 10.00 -8.33 27.22
N PRO A 659 10.86 -9.35 27.41
CA PRO A 659 10.83 -10.20 28.59
C PRO A 659 10.85 -9.39 29.88
N SER A 660 10.23 -9.91 30.96
CA SER A 660 10.03 -9.17 32.22
C SER A 660 11.32 -8.75 32.94
N HIS A 661 12.45 -9.36 32.60
CA HIS A 661 13.76 -9.01 33.17
C HIS A 661 14.46 -7.84 32.44
N VAL A 662 13.91 -7.37 31.33
CA VAL A 662 14.46 -6.25 30.57
C VAL A 662 13.87 -4.93 31.09
N GLU A 663 14.73 -4.03 31.52
CA GLU A 663 14.34 -2.70 31.98
C GLU A 663 13.84 -1.83 30.80
N PRO A 664 13.03 -0.80 31.08
CA PRO A 664 12.57 0.13 30.03
C PRO A 664 13.76 0.79 29.35
N LEU A 665 13.69 0.85 28.01
CA LEU A 665 14.77 1.45 27.23
C LEU A 665 14.81 2.97 27.44
N PRO A 666 16.01 3.56 27.59
CA PRO A 666 16.15 5.01 27.59
C PRO A 666 15.65 5.62 26.28
N LEU A 667 15.04 6.79 26.31
CA LEU A 667 14.50 7.47 25.12
C LEU A 667 15.51 7.54 23.95
N LYS A 668 16.77 7.81 24.24
CA LYS A 668 17.85 7.89 23.24
C LYS A 668 18.08 6.59 22.45
N ASN A 669 17.66 5.47 23.01
CA ASN A 669 17.80 4.14 22.42
C ASN A 669 16.60 3.78 21.53
N VAL A 670 15.54 4.57 21.54
CA VAL A 670 14.33 4.35 20.75
C VAL A 670 14.23 5.44 19.71
N GLN A 671 14.61 5.11 18.50
CA GLN A 671 14.62 6.02 17.36
C GLN A 671 13.75 5.48 16.23
N SER A 672 13.44 6.35 15.28
CA SER A 672 12.79 6.04 14.02
C SER A 672 13.57 6.68 12.87
N ILE A 673 13.74 5.92 11.81
CA ILE A 673 14.26 6.36 10.53
C ILE A 673 13.08 6.76 9.67
N VAL A 674 12.96 8.05 9.37
CA VAL A 674 11.90 8.58 8.50
C VAL A 674 12.33 8.42 7.06
N LEU A 675 11.51 7.77 6.25
CA LEU A 675 11.78 7.44 4.86
C LEU A 675 10.83 8.18 3.92
N SER A 676 11.35 8.64 2.77
CA SER A 676 10.53 9.25 1.70
C SER A 676 11.28 9.20 0.38
N SER A 677 10.53 9.26 -0.74
CA SER A 677 11.12 9.46 -2.07
C SER A 677 11.54 10.91 -2.30
N GLU A 678 10.88 11.88 -1.68
CA GLU A 678 11.17 13.30 -1.88
C GLU A 678 11.31 14.06 -0.56
N PRO A 679 12.47 14.62 -0.28
CA PRO A 679 12.63 15.49 0.89
C PRO A 679 11.83 16.79 0.68
N VAL A 680 11.16 17.27 1.72
CA VAL A 680 10.51 18.58 1.68
C VAL A 680 11.54 19.70 1.83
N THR A 681 11.47 20.70 0.94
CA THR A 681 12.39 21.84 0.88
C THR A 681 11.65 23.18 0.92
N GLY A 682 10.32 23.17 0.80
CA GLY A 682 9.49 24.35 0.88
C GLY A 682 9.44 24.94 2.28
N GLU A 683 9.53 26.25 2.38
CA GLU A 683 9.43 26.99 3.62
C GLU A 683 8.24 27.98 3.56
N TYR A 684 7.52 28.07 4.65
CA TYR A 684 6.48 29.08 4.85
C TYR A 684 6.55 29.60 6.28
N VAL A 685 6.63 30.91 6.39
CA VAL A 685 6.60 31.61 7.68
C VAL A 685 5.43 32.59 7.65
N GLY A 686 4.34 32.21 8.28
CA GLY A 686 3.22 33.09 8.51
C GLY A 686 3.55 34.14 9.58
N GLN A 687 2.78 35.21 9.62
CA GLN A 687 2.88 36.24 10.64
C GLN A 687 2.54 35.62 12.02
N THR A 688 3.49 35.66 12.96
CA THR A 688 3.40 34.93 14.25
C THR A 688 2.89 35.82 15.39
N THR A 689 2.47 37.07 15.13
CA THR A 689 2.04 38.03 16.13
C THR A 689 0.65 37.76 16.71
N ASP A 690 -0.11 36.83 16.11
CA ASP A 690 -1.40 36.38 16.61
C ASP A 690 -1.51 34.83 16.59
N GLY A 691 -2.53 34.29 17.26
CA GLY A 691 -2.77 32.85 17.33
C GLY A 691 -3.07 32.20 15.97
N ALA A 692 -3.62 32.95 15.01
CA ALA A 692 -3.94 32.48 13.67
C ALA A 692 -2.66 32.19 12.85
N GLY A 693 -1.65 33.05 12.94
CA GLY A 693 -0.37 32.83 12.24
C GLY A 693 0.34 31.58 12.74
N ALA A 694 0.33 31.33 14.05
CA ALA A 694 0.90 30.10 14.63
C ALA A 694 0.17 28.84 14.17
N MET A 695 -1.15 28.89 14.07
CA MET A 695 -1.99 27.79 13.60
C MET A 695 -1.72 27.46 12.11
N ILE A 696 -1.60 28.47 11.26
CA ILE A 696 -1.29 28.31 9.84
C ILE A 696 0.10 27.71 9.65
N ASN A 697 1.11 28.17 10.42
CA ASN A 697 2.45 27.58 10.38
C ASN A 697 2.43 26.10 10.79
N GLN A 698 1.64 25.74 11.80
CA GLN A 698 1.49 24.35 12.22
C GLN A 698 0.77 23.52 11.14
N LEU A 699 -0.27 24.04 10.51
CA LEU A 699 -0.97 23.40 9.40
C LEU A 699 -0.02 23.11 8.24
N PHE A 700 0.83 24.07 7.88
CA PHE A 700 1.83 23.89 6.83
C PHE A 700 2.81 22.74 7.17
N LYS A 701 3.31 22.69 8.41
CA LYS A 701 4.16 21.57 8.87
C LYS A 701 3.45 20.23 8.82
N ASN A 702 2.18 20.18 9.21
CA ASN A 702 1.37 18.95 9.16
C ASN A 702 1.21 18.45 7.72
N ILE A 703 0.96 19.38 6.76
CA ILE A 703 0.87 19.06 5.33
C ILE A 703 2.19 18.50 4.82
N GLN A 704 3.32 19.10 5.18
CA GLN A 704 4.65 18.57 4.80
C GLN A 704 4.90 17.17 5.37
N ARG A 705 4.49 16.89 6.61
CA ARG A 705 4.57 15.55 7.21
C ARG A 705 3.74 14.53 6.46
N SER A 706 2.53 14.90 6.06
CA SER A 706 1.67 14.02 5.25
C SER A 706 2.31 13.73 3.89
N GLN A 707 2.94 14.71 3.25
CA GLN A 707 3.64 14.51 1.99
C GLN A 707 4.83 13.56 2.14
N LEU A 708 5.70 13.76 3.14
CA LEU A 708 6.81 12.87 3.42
C LEU A 708 6.36 11.42 3.58
N GLY A 709 5.23 11.21 4.25
CA GLY A 709 4.68 9.89 4.52
C GLY A 709 4.01 9.21 3.33
N ASN A 710 3.56 9.99 2.33
CA ASN A 710 2.79 9.47 1.21
C ASN A 710 3.51 9.53 -0.14
N PHE A 711 4.71 10.12 -0.19
CA PHE A 711 5.56 10.06 -1.38
C PHE A 711 6.57 8.91 -1.21
N PHE A 712 6.09 7.70 -1.51
CA PHE A 712 6.80 6.46 -1.21
C PHE A 712 6.82 5.55 -2.45
N SER A 713 7.73 5.85 -3.38
CA SER A 713 7.83 5.26 -4.74
C SER A 713 6.69 5.68 -5.68
N ILE A 714 5.48 5.82 -5.18
CA ILE A 714 4.28 6.37 -5.82
C ILE A 714 3.57 7.31 -4.84
N PRO A 715 2.65 8.17 -5.29
CA PRO A 715 1.82 8.98 -4.38
C PRO A 715 0.76 8.09 -3.73
N THR A 716 1.03 7.59 -2.52
CA THR A 716 0.10 6.73 -1.78
C THR A 716 -0.96 7.55 -1.05
N ASP A 717 -2.14 6.96 -0.85
CA ASP A 717 -3.25 7.57 -0.10
C ASP A 717 -3.02 7.56 1.41
N CYS A 718 -2.33 6.54 1.90
CA CYS A 718 -2.06 6.34 3.32
C CYS A 718 -0.80 5.47 3.51
N PRO A 719 -0.08 5.62 4.64
CA PRO A 719 1.15 4.87 4.85
C PRO A 719 1.04 3.74 5.86
N GLN A 720 -0.07 3.65 6.67
CA GLN A 720 -0.08 2.84 7.87
C GLN A 720 -0.86 1.53 7.75
N ARG A 721 -1.94 1.52 6.99
CA ARG A 721 -2.90 0.42 6.89
C ARG A 721 -2.69 -0.45 5.65
N ASN A 722 -3.49 -1.51 5.49
CA ASN A 722 -3.48 -2.34 4.29
C ASN A 722 -4.20 -1.67 3.11
N GLU A 723 -3.63 -0.60 2.61
CA GLU A 723 -4.09 0.12 1.41
C GLU A 723 -2.86 0.57 0.63
N ARG A 724 -2.29 1.73 0.91
CA ARG A 724 -1.03 2.26 0.35
C ARG A 724 -1.03 2.22 -1.17
N MET A 725 -2.13 2.74 -1.76
CA MET A 725 -2.37 2.72 -3.20
C MET A 725 -2.20 4.11 -3.79
N GLY A 726 -1.80 4.16 -5.05
CA GLY A 726 -1.69 5.41 -5.82
C GLY A 726 -3.06 5.92 -6.29
N TRP A 727 -3.91 6.39 -5.36
CA TRP A 727 -5.21 6.94 -5.69
C TRP A 727 -5.05 8.19 -6.56
N THR A 728 -5.62 8.13 -7.76
CA THR A 728 -5.46 9.18 -8.77
C THR A 728 -6.13 10.50 -8.36
N GLY A 729 -7.25 10.42 -7.62
CA GLY A 729 -7.92 11.59 -7.06
C GLY A 729 -7.08 12.33 -6.04
N ASP A 730 -6.48 11.60 -5.10
CA ASP A 730 -5.57 12.13 -4.08
C ASP A 730 -4.34 12.77 -4.72
N ALA A 731 -3.69 12.04 -5.65
CA ALA A 731 -2.52 12.52 -6.34
C ALA A 731 -2.78 13.82 -7.12
N GLN A 732 -3.89 13.90 -7.88
CA GLN A 732 -4.20 15.11 -8.65
C GLN A 732 -4.52 16.31 -7.78
N ALA A 733 -5.32 16.11 -6.74
CA ALA A 733 -5.73 17.19 -5.84
C ALA A 733 -4.53 17.77 -5.10
N TYR A 734 -3.58 16.91 -4.72
CA TYR A 734 -2.40 17.29 -3.96
C TYR A 734 -1.22 17.75 -4.81
N SER A 735 -1.16 17.45 -6.10
CA SER A 735 0.01 17.69 -6.98
C SER A 735 0.52 19.13 -6.96
N ARG A 736 -0.38 20.12 -6.88
CA ARG A 736 0.00 21.54 -6.77
C ARG A 736 0.66 21.83 -5.43
N THR A 737 0.09 21.39 -4.34
CA THR A 737 0.65 21.57 -2.99
C THR A 737 2.01 20.88 -2.88
N ALA A 738 2.11 19.66 -3.43
CA ALA A 738 3.36 18.92 -3.46
C ALA A 738 4.49 19.70 -4.13
N SER A 739 4.21 20.36 -5.24
CA SER A 739 5.21 21.15 -6.00
C SER A 739 5.68 22.42 -5.29
N TYR A 740 4.94 22.93 -4.32
CA TYR A 740 5.40 24.01 -3.44
C TYR A 740 6.26 23.49 -2.28
N ASN A 741 6.02 22.28 -1.82
CA ASN A 741 6.72 21.70 -0.68
C ASN A 741 8.03 21.02 -1.07
N ALA A 742 8.14 20.49 -2.29
CA ALA A 742 9.31 19.72 -2.75
C ALA A 742 9.49 19.78 -4.25
N ASP A 743 10.68 19.39 -4.73
CA ASP A 743 10.93 19.15 -6.15
C ASP A 743 10.38 17.79 -6.55
N VAL A 744 9.16 17.77 -7.07
CA VAL A 744 8.39 16.55 -7.40
C VAL A 744 8.31 16.27 -8.91
N GLN A 745 9.08 17.00 -9.73
CA GLN A 745 9.04 16.87 -11.20
C GLN A 745 9.32 15.44 -11.65
N SER A 746 10.45 14.87 -11.24
CA SER A 746 10.84 13.51 -11.61
C SER A 746 9.92 12.44 -11.02
N PHE A 747 9.44 12.64 -9.80
CA PHE A 747 8.50 11.75 -9.12
C PHE A 747 7.19 11.60 -9.90
N PHE A 748 6.57 12.70 -10.29
CA PHE A 748 5.35 12.64 -11.10
C PHE A 748 5.61 12.13 -12.51
N ARG A 749 6.73 12.48 -13.14
CA ARG A 749 7.09 11.92 -14.47
C ARG A 749 7.23 10.40 -14.41
N GLN A 750 7.79 9.84 -13.33
CA GLN A 750 7.89 8.40 -13.16
C GLN A 750 6.50 7.77 -12.91
N TRP A 751 5.68 8.35 -12.04
CA TRP A 751 4.34 7.83 -11.76
C TRP A 751 3.43 7.85 -12.99
N MET A 752 3.54 8.89 -13.85
CA MET A 752 2.79 8.98 -15.10
C MET A 752 3.11 7.84 -16.10
N VAL A 753 4.26 7.19 -15.99
CA VAL A 753 4.54 5.98 -16.78
C VAL A 753 3.57 4.86 -16.39
N ALA A 754 3.38 4.63 -15.09
CA ALA A 754 2.43 3.62 -14.61
C ALA A 754 0.99 3.96 -15.02
N LEU A 755 0.61 5.25 -15.00
CA LEU A 755 -0.71 5.71 -15.42
C LEU A 755 -0.97 5.38 -16.90
N ARG A 756 -0.01 5.65 -17.79
CA ARG A 756 -0.12 5.29 -19.21
C ARG A 756 -0.20 3.77 -19.42
N ASN A 757 0.55 3.01 -18.64
CA ASN A 757 0.54 1.55 -18.69
C ASN A 757 -0.81 0.95 -18.25
N ASP A 758 -1.54 1.65 -17.38
CA ASP A 758 -2.84 1.23 -16.88
C ASP A 758 -4.02 1.74 -17.72
N GLN A 759 -3.79 2.71 -18.62
CA GLN A 759 -4.86 3.29 -19.42
C GLN A 759 -5.57 2.23 -20.25
N GLY A 760 -6.91 2.20 -20.14
CA GLY A 760 -7.74 1.19 -20.76
C GLY A 760 -7.70 1.17 -22.29
N GLU A 761 -7.65 -0.01 -22.87
CA GLU A 761 -7.65 -0.25 -24.33
C GLU A 761 -9.03 -0.13 -24.97
N GLY A 762 -10.08 -0.08 -24.14
CA GLY A 762 -11.46 -0.05 -24.62
C GLY A 762 -11.94 -1.40 -25.19
N GLY A 763 -12.94 -1.34 -26.06
CA GLY A 763 -13.44 -2.53 -26.77
C GLY A 763 -14.48 -3.36 -26.03
N ARG A 764 -14.59 -3.27 -24.71
CA ARG A 764 -15.65 -3.93 -23.96
C ARG A 764 -16.97 -3.19 -24.23
N ASP A 765 -17.93 -3.89 -24.81
CA ASP A 765 -19.26 -3.33 -25.19
C ASP A 765 -19.19 -2.08 -26.10
N GLY A 766 -18.14 -1.96 -26.92
CA GLY A 766 -17.95 -0.82 -27.82
C GLY A 766 -17.45 0.46 -27.14
N ALA A 767 -16.99 0.37 -25.90
CA ALA A 767 -16.40 1.51 -25.19
C ALA A 767 -15.12 2.02 -25.86
N PRO A 768 -14.89 3.33 -25.95
CA PRO A 768 -13.65 3.86 -26.46
C PRO A 768 -12.48 3.53 -25.53
N ALA A 769 -11.26 3.51 -26.09
CA ALA A 769 -10.04 3.44 -25.30
C ALA A 769 -9.83 4.76 -24.53
N GLY A 770 -9.03 4.71 -23.46
CA GLY A 770 -8.61 5.92 -22.74
C GLY A 770 -9.09 6.02 -21.29
N GLY A 771 -9.88 5.05 -20.79
CA GLY A 771 -10.27 5.01 -19.37
C GLY A 771 -9.06 5.00 -18.45
N ILE A 772 -9.17 5.67 -17.29
CA ILE A 772 -8.13 5.72 -16.24
C ILE A 772 -8.73 5.16 -14.96
N GLY A 773 -8.02 4.25 -14.30
CA GLY A 773 -8.42 3.67 -13.03
C GLY A 773 -8.39 4.68 -11.87
N SER A 774 -9.14 4.39 -10.81
CA SER A 774 -9.12 5.21 -9.59
C SER A 774 -7.79 5.08 -8.83
N THR A 775 -7.03 4.02 -9.07
CA THR A 775 -5.69 3.78 -8.49
C THR A 775 -4.69 3.43 -9.58
N VAL A 776 -3.44 3.85 -9.41
CA VAL A 776 -2.32 3.57 -10.33
C VAL A 776 -1.06 3.30 -9.50
N PRO A 777 -0.41 2.13 -9.68
CA PRO A 777 -0.78 1.00 -10.52
C PRO A 777 -2.09 0.31 -10.12
N THR A 778 -2.84 -0.17 -11.12
CA THR A 778 -4.01 -1.02 -10.90
C THR A 778 -3.61 -2.49 -10.72
N TYR A 779 -4.34 -3.20 -9.88
CA TYR A 779 -4.21 -4.65 -9.71
C TYR A 779 -5.17 -5.35 -10.69
N SER A 780 -4.83 -5.29 -11.96
CA SER A 780 -5.55 -5.96 -13.05
C SER A 780 -4.59 -6.69 -13.99
N ARG A 781 -5.02 -7.86 -14.50
CA ARG A 781 -4.27 -8.64 -15.48
C ARG A 781 -4.36 -8.06 -16.90
N THR A 782 -5.30 -7.14 -17.10
CA THR A 782 -5.59 -6.52 -18.39
C THR A 782 -5.69 -5.00 -18.25
N ARG A 783 -5.58 -4.30 -19.37
CA ARG A 783 -5.79 -2.84 -19.45
C ARG A 783 -7.28 -2.54 -19.62
N ASP A 784 -8.05 -2.83 -18.61
CA ASP A 784 -9.51 -2.78 -18.60
C ASP A 784 -10.10 -1.56 -17.86
N ALA A 785 -9.26 -0.60 -17.50
CA ALA A 785 -9.70 0.64 -16.88
C ALA A 785 -10.79 1.33 -17.74
N SER A 786 -11.90 1.67 -17.11
CA SER A 786 -13.08 2.22 -17.78
C SER A 786 -13.29 3.69 -17.43
N PHE A 787 -14.11 4.38 -18.24
CA PHE A 787 -14.54 5.75 -17.92
C PHE A 787 -15.52 5.82 -16.73
N ALA A 788 -15.99 4.68 -16.23
CA ALA A 788 -16.87 4.60 -15.06
C ALA A 788 -16.10 4.53 -13.73
N ASP A 789 -14.76 4.35 -13.77
CA ASP A 789 -13.95 4.11 -12.57
C ASP A 789 -13.63 5.38 -11.77
N GLY A 790 -14.08 6.53 -12.18
CA GLY A 790 -13.96 7.78 -11.44
C GLY A 790 -13.49 8.96 -12.27
N THR A 791 -14.42 9.67 -12.88
CA THR A 791 -14.09 10.82 -13.75
C THR A 791 -13.24 11.88 -13.04
N THR A 792 -13.59 12.24 -11.81
CA THR A 792 -12.80 13.21 -11.03
C THR A 792 -11.42 12.68 -10.67
N TRP A 793 -11.28 11.38 -10.37
CA TRP A 793 -10.00 10.73 -10.11
C TRP A 793 -9.16 10.61 -11.39
N ALA A 794 -9.77 10.13 -12.46
CA ALA A 794 -9.13 9.96 -13.78
C ALA A 794 -8.58 11.26 -14.38
N ALA A 795 -9.09 12.42 -13.98
CA ALA A 795 -8.58 13.72 -14.39
C ALA A 795 -7.07 13.92 -14.07
N ALA A 796 -6.49 13.05 -13.22
CA ALA A 796 -5.04 13.02 -12.93
C ALA A 796 -4.20 12.95 -14.22
N VAL A 797 -4.70 12.29 -15.28
CA VAL A 797 -4.00 12.18 -16.57
C VAL A 797 -3.69 13.54 -17.21
N CYS A 798 -4.55 14.54 -16.97
CA CYS A 798 -4.37 15.92 -17.44
C CYS A 798 -3.88 16.86 -16.32
N MET A 799 -4.38 16.67 -15.08
CA MET A 799 -4.10 17.59 -13.98
C MET A 799 -2.63 17.54 -13.56
N VAL A 800 -2.04 16.35 -13.46
CA VAL A 800 -0.64 16.21 -13.02
C VAL A 800 0.32 16.82 -14.04
N PRO A 801 0.25 16.51 -15.35
CA PRO A 801 1.05 17.23 -16.36
C PRO A 801 0.84 18.75 -16.35
N TRP A 802 -0.40 19.22 -16.13
CA TRP A 802 -0.68 20.64 -16.00
C TRP A 802 0.07 21.27 -14.82
N GLN A 803 0.03 20.67 -13.63
CA GLN A 803 0.69 21.22 -12.45
C GLN A 803 2.21 21.21 -12.57
N VAL A 804 2.78 20.14 -13.13
CA VAL A 804 4.22 20.04 -13.38
C VAL A 804 4.65 21.08 -14.43
N TYR A 805 3.89 21.26 -15.51
CA TYR A 805 4.14 22.32 -16.51
C TYR A 805 4.07 23.71 -15.89
N GLN A 806 3.05 24.01 -15.09
CA GLN A 806 2.90 25.31 -14.43
C GLN A 806 4.06 25.64 -13.48
N GLN A 807 4.54 24.63 -12.75
CA GLN A 807 5.57 24.82 -11.72
C GLN A 807 6.98 24.86 -12.29
N TYR A 808 7.27 24.00 -13.26
CA TYR A 808 8.63 23.77 -13.76
C TYR A 808 8.86 24.22 -15.21
N GLY A 809 7.82 24.64 -15.94
CA GLY A 809 7.91 24.91 -17.37
C GLY A 809 8.16 23.65 -18.22
N ASP A 810 7.92 22.46 -17.67
CA ASP A 810 8.23 21.17 -18.29
C ASP A 810 7.24 20.80 -19.39
N THR A 811 7.56 21.17 -20.65
CA THR A 811 6.80 20.73 -21.83
C THR A 811 7.02 19.25 -22.15
N GLY A 812 8.08 18.63 -21.65
CA GLY A 812 8.40 17.22 -21.86
C GLY A 812 7.35 16.29 -21.24
N ILE A 813 6.86 16.60 -20.02
CA ILE A 813 5.79 15.83 -19.41
C ILE A 813 4.49 15.90 -20.22
N ILE A 814 4.22 17.06 -20.86
CA ILE A 814 3.05 17.21 -21.74
C ILE A 814 3.23 16.29 -22.95
N ALA A 815 4.36 16.39 -23.65
CA ALA A 815 4.63 15.60 -24.85
C ALA A 815 4.58 14.08 -24.57
N GLU A 816 5.16 13.63 -23.45
CA GLU A 816 5.16 12.22 -23.05
C GLU A 816 3.75 11.67 -22.75
N ASN A 817 2.81 12.53 -22.33
CA ASN A 817 1.47 12.12 -21.89
C ASN A 817 0.36 12.60 -22.81
N PHE A 818 0.68 13.29 -23.90
CA PHE A 818 -0.32 13.98 -24.74
C PHE A 818 -1.36 13.03 -25.33
N GLU A 819 -0.94 11.90 -25.89
CA GLU A 819 -1.86 10.91 -26.44
C GLU A 819 -2.78 10.32 -25.34
N ALA A 820 -2.25 10.09 -24.15
CA ALA A 820 -3.06 9.60 -23.04
C ALA A 820 -4.12 10.63 -22.61
N MET A 821 -3.75 11.91 -22.52
CA MET A 821 -4.69 13.00 -22.25
C MET A 821 -5.77 13.11 -23.33
N LYS A 822 -5.37 13.04 -24.59
CA LYS A 822 -6.27 13.08 -25.74
C LYS A 822 -7.27 11.94 -25.73
N MET A 823 -6.81 10.71 -25.56
CA MET A 823 -7.68 9.52 -25.49
C MET A 823 -8.70 9.65 -24.37
N TRP A 824 -8.30 10.13 -23.19
CA TRP A 824 -9.22 10.32 -22.09
C TRP A 824 -10.25 11.42 -22.36
N LEU A 825 -9.83 12.60 -22.86
CA LEU A 825 -10.72 13.72 -23.18
C LEU A 825 -11.72 13.37 -24.28
N ASP A 826 -11.27 12.67 -25.32
CA ASP A 826 -12.15 12.25 -26.44
C ASP A 826 -13.12 11.15 -26.00
N GLY A 827 -12.68 10.24 -25.14
CA GLY A 827 -13.55 9.24 -24.54
C GLY A 827 -14.61 9.83 -23.61
N MET A 828 -14.25 10.83 -22.81
CA MET A 828 -15.20 11.58 -21.98
C MET A 828 -16.23 12.31 -22.85
N HIS A 829 -15.80 12.87 -23.98
CA HIS A 829 -16.67 13.56 -24.94
C HIS A 829 -17.58 12.61 -25.72
N TYR A 830 -17.18 11.36 -25.89
CA TYR A 830 -18.00 10.34 -26.55
C TYR A 830 -19.30 10.08 -25.80
N TYR A 831 -19.27 10.08 -24.47
CA TYR A 831 -20.43 9.84 -23.62
C TYR A 831 -21.18 11.14 -23.35
N LYS A 832 -22.36 11.32 -23.94
CA LYS A 832 -23.14 12.56 -23.92
C LYS A 832 -24.36 12.48 -23.03
N ILE A 833 -24.71 13.61 -22.42
CA ILE A 833 -26.00 13.77 -21.71
C ILE A 833 -27.04 14.21 -22.74
N PRO A 834 -28.19 13.51 -22.89
CA PRO A 834 -29.22 13.92 -23.82
C PRO A 834 -29.71 15.36 -23.56
N GLY A 835 -29.76 16.19 -24.60
CA GLY A 835 -30.11 17.62 -24.48
C GLY A 835 -29.00 18.53 -24.03
N PHE A 836 -27.86 17.98 -23.56
CA PHE A 836 -26.67 18.69 -23.12
C PHE A 836 -25.40 18.01 -23.69
N GLU A 837 -25.34 17.81 -24.99
CA GLU A 837 -24.36 16.95 -25.68
C GLU A 837 -22.89 17.42 -25.54
N ALA A 838 -22.66 18.64 -25.05
CA ALA A 838 -21.33 19.13 -24.71
C ALA A 838 -20.84 18.66 -23.30
N LEU A 839 -21.73 18.05 -22.51
CA LEU A 839 -21.42 17.47 -21.20
C LEU A 839 -21.28 15.95 -21.28
N SER A 840 -20.46 15.40 -20.38
CA SER A 840 -20.26 13.94 -20.30
C SER A 840 -21.29 13.28 -19.36
N SER A 841 -21.88 12.17 -19.83
CA SER A 841 -22.71 11.30 -18.98
C SER A 841 -21.90 10.32 -18.14
N ARG A 842 -20.56 10.34 -18.24
CA ARG A 842 -19.70 9.50 -17.38
C ARG A 842 -19.45 10.18 -16.05
N THR A 843 -19.92 9.55 -15.00
CA THR A 843 -19.74 10.00 -13.61
C THR A 843 -19.40 8.81 -12.72
N SER A 844 -18.72 9.09 -11.61
CA SER A 844 -18.48 8.10 -10.57
C SER A 844 -19.01 8.60 -9.23
N GLY A 845 -19.31 7.69 -8.33
CA GLY A 845 -19.77 7.99 -6.98
C GLY A 845 -18.68 8.58 -6.05
N LEU A 846 -17.44 8.75 -6.54
CA LEU A 846 -16.32 9.23 -5.73
C LEU A 846 -16.16 10.76 -5.73
N ALA A 847 -16.91 11.51 -6.53
CA ALA A 847 -16.65 12.91 -6.86
C ALA A 847 -16.51 13.85 -5.64
N ASP A 848 -17.43 13.84 -4.70
CA ASP A 848 -17.36 14.61 -3.43
C ASP A 848 -17.08 13.63 -2.28
N TRP A 849 -15.87 13.06 -2.31
CA TRP A 849 -15.47 11.97 -1.43
C TRP A 849 -15.48 12.40 0.04
N LEU A 850 -16.14 11.59 0.88
CA LEU A 850 -16.27 11.81 2.31
C LEU A 850 -16.98 13.13 2.69
N SER A 851 -17.72 13.72 1.74
CA SER A 851 -18.52 14.92 2.04
C SER A 851 -19.51 14.65 3.17
N VAL A 852 -19.58 15.59 4.10
CA VAL A 852 -20.56 15.56 5.19
C VAL A 852 -21.97 15.99 4.70
N ASP A 853 -22.05 16.60 3.52
CA ASP A 853 -23.26 17.03 2.85
C ASP A 853 -23.49 16.19 1.59
N SER A 854 -24.35 15.21 1.67
CA SER A 854 -24.64 14.25 0.58
C SER A 854 -25.51 14.82 -0.56
N ARG A 855 -25.86 16.11 -0.54
CA ARG A 855 -26.73 16.71 -1.57
C ARG A 855 -26.03 16.91 -2.91
N THR A 856 -24.72 17.02 -2.94
CA THR A 856 -23.98 17.20 -4.20
C THR A 856 -23.99 15.93 -5.01
N THR A 857 -24.55 15.98 -6.22
CA THR A 857 -24.49 14.86 -7.15
C THR A 857 -23.12 14.80 -7.85
N SER A 858 -22.65 13.60 -8.17
CA SER A 858 -21.30 13.41 -8.75
C SER A 858 -21.14 14.10 -10.10
N ASP A 859 -22.21 14.18 -10.89
CA ASP A 859 -22.19 14.68 -12.26
C ASP A 859 -21.80 16.17 -12.37
N ILE A 860 -22.20 17.01 -11.41
CA ILE A 860 -21.82 18.44 -11.42
C ILE A 860 -20.30 18.60 -11.21
N CYS A 861 -19.72 17.89 -10.23
CA CYS A 861 -18.28 17.92 -9.98
C CYS A 861 -17.50 17.31 -11.15
N ASN A 862 -17.98 16.16 -11.65
CA ASN A 862 -17.32 15.47 -12.77
C ASN A 862 -17.30 16.33 -14.04
N ASN A 863 -18.42 16.98 -14.41
CA ASN A 863 -18.44 17.85 -15.57
C ASN A 863 -17.64 19.14 -15.38
N ALA A 864 -17.63 19.71 -14.20
CA ALA A 864 -16.78 20.90 -13.92
C ALA A 864 -15.29 20.57 -14.10
N ILE A 865 -14.82 19.44 -13.54
CA ILE A 865 -13.43 19.00 -13.68
C ILE A 865 -13.10 18.59 -15.12
N TYR A 866 -14.00 17.87 -15.79
CA TYR A 866 -13.83 17.51 -17.20
C TYR A 866 -13.62 18.76 -18.06
N LEU A 867 -14.48 19.77 -17.95
CA LEU A 867 -14.35 21.03 -18.71
C LEU A 867 -13.08 21.79 -18.37
N ALA A 868 -12.68 21.79 -17.09
CA ALA A 868 -11.41 22.37 -16.69
C ALA A 868 -10.22 21.68 -17.38
N MET A 869 -10.25 20.33 -17.49
CA MET A 869 -9.18 19.59 -18.19
C MET A 869 -9.21 19.83 -19.68
N VAL A 870 -10.37 19.96 -20.30
CA VAL A 870 -10.51 20.40 -21.72
C VAL A 870 -9.78 21.73 -21.94
N TYR A 871 -10.06 22.73 -21.09
CA TYR A 871 -9.42 24.05 -21.21
C TYR A 871 -7.91 24.01 -20.95
N ARG A 872 -7.46 23.39 -19.87
CA ARG A 872 -6.04 23.29 -19.52
C ARG A 872 -5.24 22.51 -20.56
N THR A 873 -5.81 21.43 -21.08
CA THR A 873 -5.15 20.67 -22.17
C THR A 873 -5.08 21.46 -23.46
N SER A 874 -6.02 22.39 -23.73
CA SER A 874 -5.87 23.28 -24.89
C SER A 874 -4.63 24.18 -24.81
N ILE A 875 -4.30 24.65 -23.61
CA ILE A 875 -3.09 25.45 -23.36
C ILE A 875 -1.83 24.57 -23.47
N MET A 876 -1.87 23.36 -22.90
CA MET A 876 -0.76 22.41 -23.00
C MET A 876 -0.50 21.95 -24.45
N ALA A 877 -1.56 21.73 -25.24
CA ALA A 877 -1.45 21.41 -26.65
C ALA A 877 -0.78 22.56 -27.46
N ASP A 878 -1.15 23.81 -27.19
CA ASP A 878 -0.48 24.95 -27.76
C ASP A 878 1.02 25.01 -27.43
N ALA A 879 1.38 24.70 -26.19
CA ALA A 879 2.75 24.71 -25.70
C ALA A 879 3.67 23.72 -26.41
N ILE A 880 3.10 22.59 -26.89
CA ILE A 880 3.85 21.56 -27.65
C ILE A 880 3.61 21.63 -29.17
N GLY A 881 2.88 22.64 -29.66
CA GLY A 881 2.65 22.85 -31.07
C GLY A 881 1.43 22.16 -31.69
N GLU A 882 0.60 21.46 -30.91
CA GLU A 882 -0.61 20.75 -31.36
C GLU A 882 -1.81 21.72 -31.55
N LYS A 883 -1.65 22.68 -32.45
CA LYS A 883 -2.54 23.82 -32.65
C LYS A 883 -3.98 23.48 -33.05
N GLU A 884 -4.16 22.47 -33.90
CA GLU A 884 -5.49 22.07 -34.37
C GLU A 884 -6.31 21.44 -33.22
N TYR A 885 -5.67 20.58 -32.44
CA TYR A 885 -6.34 19.97 -31.28
C TYR A 885 -6.63 21.00 -30.18
N ALA A 886 -5.69 21.96 -29.98
CA ALA A 886 -5.91 23.07 -29.05
C ALA A 886 -7.15 23.90 -29.42
N ALA A 887 -7.35 24.21 -30.71
CA ALA A 887 -8.53 24.92 -31.18
C ALA A 887 -9.83 24.13 -30.95
N THR A 888 -9.82 22.82 -31.29
CA THR A 888 -10.94 21.91 -31.03
C THR A 888 -11.34 21.89 -29.56
N LEU A 889 -10.34 21.82 -28.66
CA LEU A 889 -10.59 21.81 -27.22
C LEU A 889 -11.18 23.14 -26.73
N ARG A 890 -10.76 24.29 -27.24
CA ARG A 890 -11.34 25.58 -26.91
C ARG A 890 -12.81 25.67 -27.30
N GLU A 891 -13.16 25.24 -28.52
CA GLU A 891 -14.56 25.18 -28.95
C GLU A 891 -15.38 24.28 -28.07
N ARG A 892 -14.84 23.09 -27.72
CA ARG A 892 -15.47 22.13 -26.81
C ARG A 892 -15.68 22.74 -25.42
N TYR A 893 -14.70 23.48 -24.90
CA TYR A 893 -14.81 24.17 -23.62
C TYR A 893 -15.93 25.21 -23.61
N GLU A 894 -15.99 26.09 -24.61
CA GLU A 894 -17.02 27.14 -24.67
C GLU A 894 -18.43 26.56 -24.80
N ALA A 895 -18.60 25.53 -25.61
CA ALA A 895 -19.88 24.82 -25.72
C ALA A 895 -20.25 24.11 -24.40
N GLY A 896 -19.27 23.47 -23.76
CA GLY A 896 -19.47 22.78 -22.49
C GLY A 896 -19.77 23.73 -21.32
N LYS A 897 -19.05 24.86 -21.22
CA LYS A 897 -19.30 25.91 -20.20
C LYS A 897 -20.73 26.46 -20.31
N ARG A 898 -21.19 26.69 -21.55
CA ARG A 898 -22.59 27.13 -21.78
C ARG A 898 -23.56 26.04 -21.34
N ALA A 899 -23.41 24.81 -21.82
CA ALA A 899 -24.28 23.71 -21.48
C ALA A 899 -24.30 23.42 -19.95
N PHE A 900 -23.15 23.56 -19.26
CA PHE A 900 -23.06 23.42 -17.82
C PHE A 900 -23.97 24.42 -17.09
N ASN A 901 -23.91 25.72 -17.48
CA ASN A 901 -24.69 26.75 -16.84
C ASN A 901 -26.19 26.61 -17.16
N GLU A 902 -26.55 26.11 -18.33
CA GLU A 902 -27.94 25.79 -18.70
C GLU A 902 -28.49 24.58 -17.96
N ALA A 903 -27.68 23.55 -17.78
CA ALA A 903 -28.06 22.30 -17.13
C ALA A 903 -28.16 22.43 -15.59
N TYR A 904 -27.07 22.90 -14.98
CA TYR A 904 -26.87 22.80 -13.52
C TYR A 904 -27.29 24.04 -12.72
N ILE A 905 -27.63 25.17 -13.36
CA ILE A 905 -28.04 26.37 -12.66
C ILE A 905 -29.52 26.62 -12.89
N ASP A 906 -30.24 26.83 -11.82
CA ASP A 906 -31.62 27.26 -11.91
C ASP A 906 -31.68 28.75 -12.29
N PRO A 907 -32.26 29.12 -13.46
CA PRO A 907 -32.27 30.50 -13.93
C PRO A 907 -33.11 31.43 -13.07
N ALA A 908 -34.06 30.89 -12.29
CA ALA A 908 -34.92 31.69 -11.44
C ALA A 908 -34.20 32.14 -10.14
N THR A 909 -33.38 31.24 -9.56
CA THR A 909 -32.79 31.47 -8.25
C THR A 909 -31.27 31.64 -8.25
N GLY A 910 -30.56 31.13 -9.27
CA GLY A 910 -29.10 31.03 -9.35
C GLY A 910 -28.55 29.79 -8.57
N MET A 911 -29.40 29.05 -7.91
CA MET A 911 -28.99 27.86 -7.16
C MET A 911 -28.61 26.71 -8.10
N THR A 912 -27.71 25.84 -7.60
CA THR A 912 -27.38 24.61 -8.32
C THR A 912 -28.53 23.59 -8.23
N ARG A 913 -28.67 22.78 -9.30
CA ARG A 913 -29.69 21.73 -9.40
C ARG A 913 -29.08 20.46 -10.00
N SER A 914 -29.69 19.31 -9.75
CA SER A 914 -29.30 18.04 -10.35
C SER A 914 -29.89 17.87 -11.75
N ILE A 915 -29.30 16.98 -12.54
CA ILE A 915 -29.84 16.49 -13.81
C ILE A 915 -29.74 14.97 -13.87
N SER A 916 -30.59 14.34 -14.66
CA SER A 916 -30.44 12.92 -14.99
C SER A 916 -29.41 12.77 -16.12
N ILE A 917 -28.29 12.13 -15.87
CA ILE A 917 -27.26 11.89 -16.89
C ILE A 917 -27.73 10.91 -17.98
N GLN A 918 -28.78 10.12 -17.76
CA GLN A 918 -29.36 9.19 -18.71
C GLN A 918 -30.38 9.87 -19.63
N THR A 919 -31.16 10.82 -19.12
CA THR A 919 -32.29 11.43 -19.87
C THR A 919 -32.12 12.93 -20.12
N GLY A 920 -31.23 13.63 -19.41
CA GLY A 920 -31.08 15.07 -19.42
C GLY A 920 -32.17 15.82 -18.63
N GLU A 921 -33.05 15.09 -17.94
CA GLU A 921 -34.14 15.67 -17.15
C GLU A 921 -33.60 16.47 -15.98
N ILE A 922 -34.16 17.70 -15.83
CA ILE A 922 -33.77 18.61 -14.75
C ILE A 922 -34.41 18.14 -13.45
N GLY A 923 -33.58 17.95 -12.43
CA GLY A 923 -33.99 17.54 -11.09
C GLY A 923 -34.10 18.69 -10.08
N GLY A 924 -34.07 18.33 -8.79
CA GLY A 924 -34.20 19.29 -7.69
C GLY A 924 -32.95 20.12 -7.42
N LEU A 925 -33.15 21.18 -6.61
CA LEU A 925 -32.05 22.04 -6.15
C LEU A 925 -31.11 21.27 -5.21
N MET A 926 -29.79 21.50 -5.36
CA MET A 926 -28.75 20.89 -4.51
C MET A 926 -28.29 21.84 -3.37
N ASP A 927 -27.94 23.07 -3.69
CA ASP A 927 -27.52 24.13 -2.74
C ASP A 927 -26.50 23.64 -1.69
N SER A 928 -25.42 23.03 -2.13
CA SER A 928 -24.33 22.49 -1.31
C SER A 928 -23.02 23.24 -1.54
N GLN A 929 -22.07 23.20 -0.59
CA GLN A 929 -20.79 23.88 -0.75
C GLN A 929 -20.04 23.39 -1.99
N SER A 930 -19.89 22.08 -2.20
CA SER A 930 -19.15 21.51 -3.32
C SER A 930 -19.75 21.82 -4.68
N SER A 931 -21.09 21.95 -4.75
CA SER A 931 -21.78 22.31 -5.99
C SER A 931 -21.45 23.73 -6.48
N TYR A 932 -21.02 24.61 -5.57
CA TYR A 932 -20.51 25.95 -5.90
C TYR A 932 -18.99 26.01 -5.98
N ALA A 933 -18.29 25.41 -5.00
CA ALA A 933 -16.84 25.51 -4.89
C ALA A 933 -16.12 24.92 -6.10
N THR A 934 -16.48 23.73 -6.55
CA THR A 934 -15.80 23.04 -7.65
C THR A 934 -15.92 23.81 -8.97
N PRO A 935 -17.10 24.21 -9.44
CA PRO A 935 -17.19 24.99 -10.68
C PRO A 935 -16.58 26.39 -10.57
N LEU A 936 -16.59 27.03 -9.39
CA LEU A 936 -15.92 28.32 -9.16
C LEU A 936 -14.40 28.19 -9.27
N ALA A 937 -13.81 27.17 -8.64
CA ALA A 937 -12.37 26.91 -8.66
C ALA A 937 -11.82 26.70 -10.09
N PHE A 938 -12.66 26.24 -11.01
CA PHE A 938 -12.30 25.96 -12.40
C PHE A 938 -12.87 26.96 -13.40
N ASP A 939 -13.43 28.06 -12.97
CA ASP A 939 -14.01 29.13 -13.81
C ASP A 939 -15.11 28.66 -14.77
N ILE A 940 -15.95 27.73 -14.32
CA ILE A 940 -17.02 27.16 -15.15
C ILE A 940 -18.29 28.02 -15.11
N TYR A 941 -18.56 28.76 -14.02
CA TYR A 941 -19.71 29.64 -13.95
C TYR A 941 -19.64 30.76 -14.97
N SER A 942 -20.81 31.13 -15.54
CA SER A 942 -20.91 32.24 -16.52
C SER A 942 -20.85 33.60 -15.84
N ASP A 943 -20.01 34.48 -16.39
CA ASP A 943 -19.97 35.92 -16.07
C ASP A 943 -21.08 36.74 -16.76
N GLU A 944 -21.74 36.16 -17.78
CA GLU A 944 -22.73 36.85 -18.62
C GLU A 944 -24.18 36.45 -18.26
N MET A 945 -24.42 35.14 -18.00
CA MET A 945 -25.77 34.65 -17.66
C MET A 945 -26.18 35.19 -16.29
N ARG A 946 -27.47 35.64 -16.23
CA ARG A 946 -28.01 36.33 -15.04
C ARG A 946 -29.26 35.65 -14.51
N ILE A 947 -29.41 35.75 -13.20
CA ILE A 947 -30.61 35.29 -12.48
C ILE A 947 -31.79 36.12 -12.94
N GLN A 948 -32.88 35.42 -13.28
CA GLN A 948 -34.06 36.02 -13.91
C GLN A 948 -35.07 36.60 -12.90
N SER A 949 -35.11 36.10 -11.66
CA SER A 949 -36.14 36.52 -10.70
C SER A 949 -35.63 36.50 -9.23
N GLY A 950 -36.47 36.95 -8.30
CA GLY A 950 -36.18 36.95 -6.85
C GLY A 950 -35.21 38.02 -6.38
N ALA A 951 -34.75 37.90 -5.14
CA ALA A 951 -33.88 38.88 -4.48
C ALA A 951 -32.52 39.10 -5.12
N ASN A 952 -32.05 38.13 -5.91
CA ASN A 952 -30.76 38.17 -6.61
C ASN A 952 -30.90 38.39 -8.12
N ALA A 953 -32.08 38.81 -8.60
CA ALA A 953 -32.33 39.10 -10.00
C ALA A 953 -31.29 40.08 -10.59
N GLY A 954 -30.79 39.80 -11.76
CA GLY A 954 -29.75 40.58 -12.45
C GLY A 954 -28.30 40.26 -12.04
N MET A 955 -28.10 39.51 -10.95
CA MET A 955 -26.76 39.06 -10.56
C MET A 955 -26.26 37.97 -11.54
N THR A 956 -24.97 37.94 -11.88
CA THR A 956 -24.42 36.87 -12.71
C THR A 956 -24.35 35.56 -11.92
N TYR A 957 -24.38 34.41 -12.62
CA TYR A 957 -24.30 33.11 -11.97
C TYR A 957 -23.01 32.95 -11.15
N LYS A 958 -21.88 33.41 -11.65
CA LYS A 958 -20.61 33.40 -10.95
C LYS A 958 -20.61 34.23 -9.67
N ALA A 959 -21.13 35.46 -9.73
CA ALA A 959 -21.23 36.33 -8.55
C ALA A 959 -22.17 35.75 -7.49
N PHE A 960 -23.28 35.15 -7.91
CA PHE A 960 -24.20 34.47 -6.98
C PHE A 960 -23.54 33.26 -6.34
N ALA A 961 -22.89 32.41 -7.13
CA ALA A 961 -22.22 31.22 -6.64
C ALA A 961 -21.15 31.56 -5.58
N ALA A 962 -20.33 32.60 -5.83
CA ALA A 962 -19.33 33.07 -4.86
C ALA A 962 -19.99 33.60 -3.57
N LYS A 963 -21.05 34.39 -3.69
CA LYS A 963 -21.83 34.87 -2.55
C LYS A 963 -22.41 33.70 -1.75
N ARG A 964 -23.06 32.76 -2.45
CA ARG A 964 -23.76 31.66 -1.80
C ARG A 964 -22.77 30.70 -1.10
N LEU A 965 -21.61 30.43 -1.73
CA LEU A 965 -20.54 29.66 -1.11
C LEU A 965 -20.07 30.30 0.20
N ALA A 966 -19.86 31.63 0.22
CA ALA A 966 -19.48 32.34 1.41
C ALA A 966 -20.57 32.27 2.52
N GLU A 967 -21.84 32.38 2.15
CA GLU A 967 -22.98 32.22 3.09
C GLU A 967 -23.01 30.78 3.65
N LEU A 968 -22.81 29.75 2.83
CA LEU A 968 -22.83 28.37 3.28
C LEU A 968 -21.61 28.04 4.16
N ALA A 969 -20.46 28.63 3.89
CA ALA A 969 -19.25 28.47 4.69
C ALA A 969 -19.35 29.17 6.05
N ALA A 970 -20.06 30.31 6.13
CA ALA A 970 -20.27 31.05 7.35
C ALA A 970 -21.50 30.57 8.17
N ALA A 971 -22.36 29.73 7.60
CA ALA A 971 -23.55 29.26 8.27
C ALA A 971 -23.21 28.32 9.45
N PRO A 972 -23.82 28.47 10.63
CA PRO A 972 -23.67 27.50 11.70
C PRO A 972 -24.20 26.13 11.22
N SER A 973 -23.61 25.05 11.76
CA SER A 973 -24.00 23.69 11.42
C SER A 973 -25.53 23.51 11.35
N ARG A 974 -26.04 22.97 10.25
CA ARG A 974 -27.47 22.70 10.04
C ARG A 974 -28.06 21.62 10.97
N SER A 975 -27.23 20.99 11.80
CA SER A 975 -27.62 19.86 12.64
C SER A 975 -28.39 20.21 13.92
N GLY A 976 -28.64 21.49 14.24
CA GLY A 976 -29.46 21.89 15.37
C GLY A 976 -28.95 21.58 16.77
N ASN A 977 -27.73 21.02 16.88
CA ASN A 977 -27.07 20.76 18.16
C ASN A 977 -25.99 21.81 18.41
N GLU A 978 -26.43 22.98 18.85
CA GLU A 978 -25.51 23.97 19.40
C GLU A 978 -24.84 23.40 20.65
N GLY A 979 -23.52 23.16 20.58
CA GLY A 979 -22.68 22.83 21.72
C GLY A 979 -22.01 21.44 21.73
N GLU A 980 -22.31 20.54 20.81
CA GLU A 980 -21.55 19.29 20.69
C GLU A 980 -20.54 19.34 19.52
N VAL A 981 -19.30 19.62 19.81
CA VAL A 981 -18.20 19.23 18.91
C VAL A 981 -18.10 17.70 18.95
N LYS A 982 -18.87 17.01 18.12
CA LYS A 982 -18.58 15.59 17.89
C LYS A 982 -17.32 15.54 17.01
N VAL A 983 -16.19 15.34 17.67
CA VAL A 983 -15.03 14.82 16.99
C VAL A 983 -15.51 13.61 16.19
N MET A 984 -15.33 13.62 14.86
CA MET A 984 -15.55 12.43 14.04
C MET A 984 -14.61 11.34 14.58
N GLY A 985 -15.08 10.65 15.60
CA GLY A 985 -14.45 9.41 16.01
C GLY A 985 -14.53 8.41 14.86
N ARG A 986 -13.70 7.43 14.86
CA ARG A 986 -13.59 6.32 13.89
C ARG A 986 -14.90 5.74 13.37
N ARG A 987 -16.01 5.84 14.12
CA ARG A 987 -17.33 5.38 13.66
C ARG A 987 -17.75 6.00 12.33
N GLY A 988 -17.37 7.22 12.03
CA GLY A 988 -17.63 7.84 10.74
C GLY A 988 -16.86 7.14 9.60
N PHE A 989 -15.62 6.75 9.84
CA PHE A 989 -14.80 6.06 8.86
C PHE A 989 -15.24 4.61 8.61
N ASP A 990 -15.61 3.87 9.67
CA ASP A 990 -16.06 2.47 9.55
C ASP A 990 -17.47 2.35 8.97
N GLN A 991 -18.34 3.34 9.17
CA GLN A 991 -19.69 3.35 8.60
C GLN A 991 -19.72 3.77 7.12
N MET A 992 -18.74 4.51 6.63
CA MET A 992 -18.64 4.90 5.21
C MET A 992 -18.26 3.75 4.29
N SER A 993 -17.76 2.64 4.82
CA SER A 993 -17.41 1.45 4.05
C SER A 993 -18.58 0.50 3.78
N THR A 994 -19.80 0.80 4.25
CA THR A 994 -21.00 -0.02 4.00
C THR A 994 -22.02 0.74 3.14
N PRO A 995 -22.26 0.32 1.88
CA PRO A 995 -23.19 1.00 0.97
C PRO A 995 -24.68 0.93 1.34
N ALA A 996 -25.07 0.37 2.46
CA ALA A 996 -26.46 -0.02 2.71
C ALA A 996 -27.12 0.54 3.98
N GLN A 997 -26.49 1.37 4.77
CA GLN A 997 -27.16 2.02 5.93
C GLN A 997 -26.69 3.46 6.10
N SER A 998 -27.16 4.34 5.25
CA SER A 998 -27.02 5.77 5.40
C SER A 998 -28.28 6.35 6.08
N ASN A 999 -28.17 6.58 7.34
CA ASN A 999 -28.85 7.72 7.97
C ASN A 999 -27.80 8.42 8.83
N PRO A 1000 -27.11 9.44 8.32
CA PRO A 1000 -26.19 10.19 9.12
C PRO A 1000 -26.95 11.12 10.06
N THR A 1001 -27.08 10.73 11.31
CA THR A 1001 -27.43 11.64 12.40
C THR A 1001 -26.18 12.23 13.06
N ALA A 1002 -25.11 12.43 12.32
CA ALA A 1002 -23.90 13.06 12.83
C ALA A 1002 -23.92 14.55 12.44
N SER A 1003 -24.01 15.41 13.41
CA SER A 1003 -23.74 16.83 13.29
C SER A 1003 -22.29 17.08 12.95
N SER A 1004 -22.01 17.59 11.75
CA SER A 1004 -20.67 18.06 11.37
C SER A 1004 -20.49 19.53 11.69
N PRO A 1005 -19.32 19.96 12.14
CA PRO A 1005 -19.04 21.38 12.33
C PRO A 1005 -19.13 22.13 11.00
N ALA A 1006 -19.66 23.35 11.04
CA ALA A 1006 -19.95 24.20 9.89
C ALA A 1006 -18.73 24.62 9.03
N TYR A 1007 -17.53 24.22 9.42
CA TYR A 1007 -16.27 24.66 8.80
C TYR A 1007 -15.59 23.60 7.95
N THR A 1008 -16.25 22.49 7.67
CA THR A 1008 -15.68 21.50 6.75
C THR A 1008 -15.82 22.04 5.34
N ILE A 1009 -14.77 22.69 4.86
CA ILE A 1009 -14.59 22.91 3.42
C ILE A 1009 -14.48 21.51 2.85
N THR A 1010 -15.46 21.12 2.07
CA THR A 1010 -15.54 19.81 1.48
C THR A 1010 -14.31 19.58 0.61
N THR A 1011 -13.61 18.54 0.94
CA THR A 1011 -12.62 17.75 0.19
C THR A 1011 -11.73 18.45 -0.81
N GLY A 1012 -10.55 17.95 -0.99
CA GLY A 1012 -9.44 18.45 -1.77
C GLY A 1012 -9.66 18.78 -3.26
N PHE A 1013 -10.90 18.96 -3.68
CA PHE A 1013 -11.25 19.47 -5.02
C PHE A 1013 -11.66 20.95 -5.04
N SER A 1014 -11.82 21.59 -3.90
CA SER A 1014 -12.19 23.01 -3.82
C SER A 1014 -11.00 23.93 -3.57
#